data_818ec984dd2439d0a4459cb4c615fd9d
#
_entry.id   818ec984dd2439d0a4459cb4c615fd9d
#
_cell.length_a   1.000
_cell.length_b   1.000
_cell.length_c   1.000
_cell.angle_alpha   90.00
_cell.angle_beta   90.00
_cell.angle_gamma   90.00
#
_symmetry.space_group_name_H-M   'P 1'
#
loop_
_entity.id
_entity.type
_entity.pdbx_description
1 polymer ?
#
loop_
_entity_poly.entity_id
_entity_poly.type
_entity_poly.pdbx_seq_one_letter_code
_entity_poly.pdbx_strand_id
1 'polypeptide(L)'
;MGYYLLHLHLHGLFRGHGLELGRDADTGGQTTYVLELAKGLAARPEVDRVDVVTRLIQDKRVSPDYAQAHEPLGGGANIVRLPCGPRRYLRKELLWPYLDEMADAVTAHIAAQPQRPNWIHAHYADAGYVGALVSQRLGIPLVFTGHSLGREKQRRLLEGGLTHEQIEQTYAIGRRIDAEERALAQSALVITSTQQEAQQQYARYNRFEAEQAAVVPPGVDAQRFHPVAMPGEASDVEALMEPFLREPNKSPLLTICRAVRRKNVPALVEAYGRSALLQERHNLVLVLGCREDPRSMEKQQRDQFQQIFELVDRFDLYGKVAYPKQHRGEQIPAIYRWAAQRCGIFVNPALTEPFGLTLLEAAACGLPLVSTDDGGPRDILQRCSNGQLADVTDLDVLQQALEEAGADLERWRRWRDNGIEAISRNYSWDAHVCSYLGEAERRCSAWRRPERTAVAPVQAPPVQRLLLLDLDVCLQSAQPAGLEDLRRRLAADPNCGIGMLSGRNFASARLRFAELHLPEPQVWILEAGADLRFGPEGRPDPSWQQHIAQGWQRQKVEQVLEGLSPRLTLQPAMNQGSCKVSYTLEAPTAGVLEMVRQRLRQHRLEARAHLFHHWFLDVLPMRASKADAIRHLCLNWGLPLDQVLVVAAQQGDAELLNGSSLGLVAAEHDHSLDQLRRRPKVFFASRPQAWGVLEGLDHYRFLTR
;
A
#
# COMPACT_ATOMS: atom_id res chain seq x y z
N MET A 1 -2.71 28.30 12.69
CA MET A 1 -3.43 27.12 12.20
C MET A 1 -2.48 25.96 12.32
N GLY A 2 -2.89 24.92 13.01
CA GLY A 2 -2.12 23.70 13.13
C GLY A 2 -2.23 22.82 11.88
N TYR A 3 -1.58 21.66 11.90
CA TYR A 3 -1.54 20.75 10.78
C TYR A 3 -2.85 19.97 10.63
N TYR A 4 -3.34 19.88 9.40
CA TYR A 4 -4.31 18.87 8.98
C TYR A 4 -3.57 17.73 8.25
N LEU A 5 -3.65 16.50 8.78
CA LEU A 5 -2.96 15.32 8.31
C LEU A 5 -3.98 14.30 7.78
N LEU A 6 -3.69 13.71 6.62
CA LEU A 6 -4.55 12.69 6.03
C LEU A 6 -3.77 11.38 5.88
N HIS A 7 -4.20 10.35 6.59
CA HIS A 7 -3.64 9.01 6.49
C HIS A 7 -4.50 8.13 5.59
N LEU A 8 -3.88 7.27 4.78
CA LEU A 8 -4.54 6.27 3.95
C LEU A 8 -4.20 4.88 4.45
N HIS A 9 -5.24 4.11 4.83
CA HIS A 9 -5.12 2.72 5.28
C HIS A 9 -6.29 1.92 4.72
N LEU A 10 -6.08 1.15 3.63
CA LEU A 10 -7.18 0.69 2.78
C LEU A 10 -7.60 -0.77 2.99
N HIS A 11 -6.68 -1.66 3.34
CA HIS A 11 -6.96 -3.07 3.56
C HIS A 11 -7.11 -3.40 5.04
N GLY A 12 -7.70 -4.56 5.33
CA GLY A 12 -7.99 -5.01 6.70
C GLY A 12 -9.23 -4.35 7.28
N LEU A 13 -9.56 -4.75 8.50
CA LEU A 13 -10.68 -4.23 9.27
C LEU A 13 -10.18 -3.17 10.24
N PHE A 14 -10.53 -1.91 9.99
CA PHE A 14 -10.02 -0.75 10.72
C PHE A 14 -11.13 0.00 11.46
N ARG A 15 -11.03 0.06 12.79
CA ARG A 15 -11.92 0.81 13.70
C ARG A 15 -11.15 1.31 14.93
N GLY A 16 -11.72 2.27 15.65
CA GLY A 16 -11.06 2.96 16.78
C GLY A 16 -10.95 2.17 18.07
N HIS A 17 -11.71 1.09 18.21
CA HIS A 17 -11.76 0.27 19.43
C HIS A 17 -11.95 -1.21 19.09
N GLY A 18 -11.52 -2.09 19.98
CA GLY A 18 -11.72 -3.55 19.86
C GLY A 18 -11.20 -4.10 18.51
N LEU A 19 -9.96 -3.78 18.12
CA LEU A 19 -9.36 -4.28 16.89
C LEU A 19 -9.37 -5.81 16.83
N GLU A 20 -9.83 -6.36 15.71
CA GLU A 20 -9.93 -7.81 15.49
C GLU A 20 -8.60 -8.40 14.95
N LEU A 21 -7.50 -8.13 15.67
CA LEU A 21 -6.15 -8.53 15.25
C LEU A 21 -6.06 -10.05 15.06
N GLY A 22 -5.50 -10.46 13.90
CA GLY A 22 -5.31 -11.87 13.56
C GLY A 22 -6.56 -12.60 13.08
N ARG A 23 -7.71 -11.92 12.94
CA ARG A 23 -8.92 -12.47 12.35
C ARG A 23 -8.68 -12.95 10.92
N ASP A 24 -7.89 -12.22 10.19
CA ASP A 24 -7.45 -12.55 8.83
C ASP A 24 -6.00 -12.10 8.60
N ALA A 25 -5.47 -12.40 7.42
CA ALA A 25 -4.08 -12.06 7.06
C ALA A 25 -3.82 -10.55 6.91
N ASP A 26 -4.88 -9.74 6.79
CA ASP A 26 -4.82 -8.31 6.48
C ASP A 26 -5.03 -7.42 7.71
N THR A 27 -5.64 -7.97 8.79
CA THR A 27 -5.90 -7.26 10.05
C THR A 27 -4.82 -7.62 11.08
N GLY A 28 -3.77 -6.81 11.16
CA GLY A 28 -2.59 -7.11 11.99
C GLY A 28 -1.89 -5.88 12.56
N GLY A 29 -0.59 -5.97 12.78
CA GLY A 29 0.22 -4.94 13.42
C GLY A 29 0.18 -3.58 12.73
N GLN A 30 0.04 -3.53 11.40
CA GLN A 30 -0.14 -2.28 10.67
C GLN A 30 -1.39 -1.51 11.14
N THR A 31 -2.50 -2.22 11.39
CA THR A 31 -3.76 -1.62 11.86
C THR A 31 -3.57 -0.92 13.20
N THR A 32 -2.88 -1.59 14.14
CA THR A 32 -2.52 -1.00 15.45
C THR A 32 -1.60 0.21 15.26
N TYR A 33 -0.57 0.08 14.44
CA TYR A 33 0.38 1.16 14.18
C TYR A 33 -0.32 2.43 13.67
N VAL A 34 -1.19 2.30 12.67
CA VAL A 34 -1.91 3.45 12.09
C VAL A 34 -2.85 4.11 13.10
N LEU A 35 -3.53 3.31 13.92
CA LEU A 35 -4.43 3.80 14.95
C LEU A 35 -3.68 4.59 16.03
N GLU A 36 -2.60 4.02 16.56
CA GLU A 36 -1.79 4.66 17.62
C GLU A 36 -1.07 5.92 17.09
N LEU A 37 -0.55 5.88 15.86
CA LEU A 37 0.03 7.06 15.22
C LEU A 37 -1.01 8.18 15.08
N ALA A 38 -2.22 7.86 14.61
CA ALA A 38 -3.28 8.88 14.44
C ALA A 38 -3.69 9.51 15.77
N LYS A 39 -3.85 8.71 16.81
CA LYS A 39 -4.16 9.21 18.17
C LYS A 39 -3.02 10.05 18.74
N GLY A 40 -1.79 9.57 18.62
CA GLY A 40 -0.61 10.28 19.10
C GLY A 40 -0.38 11.61 18.38
N LEU A 41 -0.62 11.67 17.07
CA LEU A 41 -0.56 12.92 16.30
C LEU A 41 -1.65 13.91 16.76
N ALA A 42 -2.88 13.45 16.94
CA ALA A 42 -3.99 14.29 17.37
C ALA A 42 -3.83 14.82 18.81
N ALA A 43 -2.99 14.20 19.62
CA ALA A 43 -2.65 14.68 20.96
C ALA A 43 -1.62 15.84 20.94
N ARG A 44 -1.01 16.15 19.78
CA ARG A 44 -0.01 17.21 19.66
C ARG A 44 -0.66 18.59 19.46
N PRO A 45 -0.21 19.64 20.18
CA PRO A 45 -0.78 20.97 20.06
C PRO A 45 -0.61 21.61 18.68
N GLU A 46 0.38 21.17 17.90
CA GLU A 46 0.63 21.62 16.53
C GLU A 46 -0.26 20.94 15.48
N VAL A 47 -1.10 19.96 15.86
CA VAL A 47 -1.97 19.20 14.95
C VAL A 47 -3.44 19.52 15.26
N ASP A 48 -4.13 20.15 14.32
CA ASP A 48 -5.55 20.48 14.45
C ASP A 48 -6.46 19.32 14.08
N ARG A 49 -6.03 18.47 13.12
CA ARG A 49 -6.87 17.40 12.59
C ARG A 49 -6.05 16.24 12.01
N VAL A 50 -6.52 15.02 12.25
CA VAL A 50 -6.01 13.79 11.63
C VAL A 50 -7.19 12.98 11.10
N ASP A 51 -7.24 12.77 9.79
CA ASP A 51 -8.22 11.87 9.18
C ASP A 51 -7.53 10.59 8.70
N VAL A 52 -7.99 9.42 9.16
CA VAL A 52 -7.59 8.13 8.63
C VAL A 52 -8.65 7.67 7.64
N VAL A 53 -8.34 7.74 6.36
CA VAL A 53 -9.25 7.34 5.30
C VAL A 53 -9.10 5.85 5.00
N THR A 54 -10.21 5.15 5.01
CA THR A 54 -10.30 3.71 4.70
C THR A 54 -11.56 3.38 3.90
N ARG A 55 -11.76 2.10 3.57
CA ARG A 55 -12.94 1.65 2.85
C ARG A 55 -14.18 1.56 3.76
N LEU A 56 -15.31 2.00 3.22
CA LEU A 56 -16.62 1.67 3.79
C LEU A 56 -16.94 0.20 3.52
N ILE A 57 -17.15 -0.58 4.59
CA ILE A 57 -17.46 -2.01 4.49
C ILE A 57 -18.84 -2.26 5.10
N GLN A 58 -19.73 -2.81 4.29
CA GLN A 58 -21.06 -3.24 4.71
C GLN A 58 -21.21 -4.72 4.36
N ASP A 59 -20.89 -5.59 5.33
CA ASP A 59 -20.86 -7.05 5.17
C ASP A 59 -21.44 -7.70 6.42
N LYS A 60 -22.36 -8.63 6.25
CA LYS A 60 -23.00 -9.35 7.36
C LYS A 60 -22.04 -10.19 8.21
N ARG A 61 -20.83 -10.45 7.70
CA ARG A 61 -19.78 -11.25 8.37
C ARG A 61 -18.87 -10.44 9.28
N VAL A 62 -18.98 -9.11 9.28
CA VAL A 62 -18.15 -8.20 10.09
C VAL A 62 -19.05 -7.26 10.90
N SER A 63 -18.47 -6.56 11.88
CA SER A 63 -19.20 -5.59 12.71
C SER A 63 -19.85 -4.49 11.85
N PRO A 64 -21.07 -4.02 12.21
CA PRO A 64 -21.68 -2.88 11.56
C PRO A 64 -20.89 -1.56 11.71
N ASP A 65 -19.97 -1.48 12.66
CA ASP A 65 -19.08 -0.30 12.85
C ASP A 65 -18.34 0.06 11.57
N TYR A 66 -17.95 -0.93 10.76
CA TYR A 66 -17.25 -0.71 9.49
C TYR A 66 -18.12 -0.08 8.39
N ALA A 67 -19.43 0.03 8.62
CA ALA A 67 -20.39 0.70 7.73
C ALA A 67 -20.64 2.17 8.12
N GLN A 68 -20.12 2.63 9.25
CA GLN A 68 -20.21 4.04 9.66
C GLN A 68 -19.25 4.88 8.82
N ALA A 69 -19.75 5.93 8.16
CA ALA A 69 -18.94 6.78 7.30
C ALA A 69 -17.87 7.58 8.09
N HIS A 70 -18.20 7.99 9.32
CA HIS A 70 -17.32 8.74 10.20
C HIS A 70 -17.32 8.12 11.60
N GLU A 71 -16.12 7.95 12.16
CA GLU A 71 -15.92 7.46 13.52
C GLU A 71 -14.87 8.35 14.22
N PRO A 72 -15.24 9.12 15.26
CA PRO A 72 -14.30 9.95 16.00
C PRO A 72 -13.38 9.08 16.87
N LEU A 73 -12.08 9.43 16.88
CA LEU A 73 -11.06 8.79 17.72
C LEU A 73 -10.67 9.64 18.94
N GLY A 74 -11.18 10.89 19.04
CA GLY A 74 -10.82 11.87 20.04
C GLY A 74 -9.66 12.79 19.61
N GLY A 75 -9.48 13.93 20.30
CA GLY A 75 -8.36 14.85 20.07
C GLY A 75 -8.27 15.47 18.67
N GLY A 76 -9.33 15.40 17.84
CA GLY A 76 -9.29 15.85 16.44
C GLY A 76 -8.96 14.73 15.44
N ALA A 77 -8.72 13.49 15.89
CA ALA A 77 -8.56 12.34 15.03
C ALA A 77 -9.91 11.71 14.65
N ASN A 78 -10.04 11.26 13.39
CA ASN A 78 -11.25 10.61 12.88
C ASN A 78 -10.88 9.47 11.93
N ILE A 79 -11.75 8.45 11.86
CA ILE A 79 -11.77 7.50 10.75
C ILE A 79 -12.85 7.97 9.77
N VAL A 80 -12.45 8.10 8.51
CA VAL A 80 -13.33 8.47 7.39
C VAL A 80 -13.42 7.29 6.45
N ARG A 81 -14.61 6.70 6.30
CA ARG A 81 -14.82 5.55 5.42
C ARG A 81 -15.48 5.99 4.12
N LEU A 82 -14.77 5.77 3.03
CA LEU A 82 -15.25 6.12 1.69
C LEU A 82 -15.70 4.87 0.92
N PRO A 83 -16.78 4.96 0.14
CA PRO A 83 -17.21 3.87 -0.72
C PRO A 83 -16.18 3.63 -1.82
N CYS A 84 -15.82 2.35 -2.03
CA CYS A 84 -14.90 1.93 -3.05
C CYS A 84 -15.14 0.45 -3.40
N GLY A 85 -15.51 0.19 -4.63
CA GLY A 85 -15.85 -1.15 -5.11
C GLY A 85 -17.03 -1.81 -4.36
N PRO A 86 -17.10 -3.14 -4.34
CA PRO A 86 -18.12 -3.87 -3.61
C PRO A 86 -18.08 -3.56 -2.11
N ARG A 87 -19.23 -3.32 -1.51
CA ARG A 87 -19.31 -2.96 -0.08
C ARG A 87 -18.93 -4.09 0.88
N ARG A 88 -18.87 -5.34 0.42
CA ARG A 88 -18.38 -6.47 1.22
C ARG A 88 -16.89 -6.34 1.55
N TYR A 89 -16.44 -7.04 2.60
CA TYR A 89 -15.02 -7.17 2.90
C TYR A 89 -14.27 -7.84 1.73
N LEU A 90 -13.12 -7.28 1.36
CA LEU A 90 -12.22 -7.80 0.33
C LEU A 90 -10.80 -7.90 0.90
N ARG A 91 -10.13 -9.01 0.61
CA ARG A 91 -8.69 -9.15 0.88
C ARG A 91 -7.91 -8.17 0.00
N LYS A 92 -6.73 -7.75 0.47
CA LYS A 92 -5.89 -6.76 -0.22
C LYS A 92 -5.56 -7.12 -1.68
N GLU A 93 -5.35 -8.40 -1.97
CA GLU A 93 -5.06 -8.85 -3.34
C GLU A 93 -6.24 -8.60 -4.32
N LEU A 94 -7.45 -8.45 -3.80
CA LEU A 94 -8.67 -8.19 -4.56
C LEU A 94 -9.04 -6.70 -4.65
N LEU A 95 -8.28 -5.81 -4.00
CA LEU A 95 -8.55 -4.36 -4.01
C LEU A 95 -8.04 -3.65 -5.27
N TRP A 96 -7.01 -4.17 -5.90
CA TRP A 96 -6.34 -3.54 -7.05
C TRP A 96 -7.28 -2.97 -8.12
N PRO A 97 -8.36 -3.67 -8.52
CA PRO A 97 -9.27 -3.15 -9.52
C PRO A 97 -10.06 -1.90 -9.11
N TYR A 98 -10.10 -1.56 -7.82
CA TYR A 98 -10.93 -0.49 -7.28
C TYR A 98 -10.13 0.71 -6.76
N LEU A 99 -8.79 0.67 -6.83
CA LEU A 99 -7.95 1.71 -6.24
C LEU A 99 -8.05 3.05 -6.97
N ASP A 100 -8.34 3.07 -8.27
CA ASP A 100 -8.63 4.30 -9.00
C ASP A 100 -9.92 4.97 -8.50
N GLU A 101 -10.97 4.17 -8.23
CA GLU A 101 -12.21 4.67 -7.63
C GLU A 101 -11.95 5.24 -6.22
N MET A 102 -11.09 4.59 -5.43
CA MET A 102 -10.66 5.12 -4.12
C MET A 102 -9.90 6.44 -4.27
N ALA A 103 -9.00 6.56 -5.24
CA ALA A 103 -8.26 7.79 -5.49
C ALA A 103 -9.20 8.93 -5.90
N ASP A 104 -10.21 8.64 -6.70
CA ASP A 104 -11.26 9.59 -7.07
C ASP A 104 -12.07 10.04 -5.85
N ALA A 105 -12.49 9.09 -5.00
CA ALA A 105 -13.24 9.37 -3.77
C ALA A 105 -12.42 10.19 -2.76
N VAL A 106 -11.14 9.88 -2.56
CA VAL A 106 -10.23 10.66 -1.70
C VAL A 106 -10.03 12.07 -2.25
N THR A 107 -9.85 12.20 -3.57
CA THR A 107 -9.69 13.51 -4.22
C THR A 107 -10.93 14.37 -4.00
N ALA A 108 -12.13 13.82 -4.19
CA ALA A 108 -13.40 14.50 -3.96
C ALA A 108 -13.60 14.86 -2.48
N HIS A 109 -13.26 13.94 -1.57
CA HIS A 109 -13.31 14.20 -0.12
C HIS A 109 -12.43 15.39 0.27
N ILE A 110 -11.18 15.43 -0.19
CA ILE A 110 -10.26 16.55 0.09
C ILE A 110 -10.77 17.87 -0.52
N ALA A 111 -11.29 17.82 -1.75
CA ALA A 111 -11.83 19.01 -2.42
C ALA A 111 -13.04 19.62 -1.71
N ALA A 112 -13.82 18.80 -1.01
CA ALA A 112 -14.98 19.23 -0.21
C ALA A 112 -14.60 19.79 1.18
N GLN A 113 -13.33 19.66 1.62
CA GLN A 113 -12.88 20.20 2.91
C GLN A 113 -12.55 21.68 2.83
N PRO A 114 -12.80 22.45 3.90
CA PRO A 114 -12.43 23.86 3.96
C PRO A 114 -10.92 24.10 3.91
N GLN A 115 -10.13 23.14 4.37
CA GLN A 115 -8.66 23.16 4.38
C GLN A 115 -8.13 21.88 3.72
N ARG A 116 -7.07 22.02 2.93
CA ARG A 116 -6.36 20.86 2.35
C ARG A 116 -5.39 20.26 3.36
N PRO A 117 -5.15 18.94 3.35
CA PRO A 117 -4.11 18.33 4.16
C PRO A 117 -2.74 18.94 3.87
N ASN A 118 -1.92 19.11 4.90
CA ASN A 118 -0.53 19.54 4.77
C ASN A 118 0.31 18.47 4.08
N TRP A 119 0.05 17.19 4.39
CA TRP A 119 0.56 16.04 3.65
C TRP A 119 -0.38 14.84 3.77
N ILE A 120 -0.18 13.88 2.87
CA ILE A 120 -0.86 12.58 2.86
C ILE A 120 0.14 11.54 3.32
N HIS A 121 -0.21 10.70 4.29
CA HIS A 121 0.59 9.55 4.69
C HIS A 121 -0.08 8.25 4.25
N ALA A 122 0.55 7.52 3.35
CA ALA A 122 0.03 6.27 2.81
C ALA A 122 0.73 5.07 3.44
N HIS A 123 -0.07 4.11 3.92
CA HIS A 123 0.39 2.92 4.61
C HIS A 123 0.18 1.69 3.74
N TYR A 124 1.27 1.06 3.28
CA TYR A 124 1.31 -0.09 2.39
C TYR A 124 1.09 0.26 0.90
N ALA A 125 1.28 -0.73 0.02
CA ALA A 125 1.30 -0.55 -1.43
C ALA A 125 -0.01 -0.05 -2.03
N ASP A 126 -1.17 -0.55 -1.58
CA ASP A 126 -2.49 -0.12 -2.07
C ASP A 126 -2.78 1.34 -1.73
N ALA A 127 -2.54 1.73 -0.47
CA ALA A 127 -2.64 3.13 -0.05
C ALA A 127 -1.55 4.00 -0.71
N GLY A 128 -0.33 3.47 -0.90
CA GLY A 128 0.75 4.12 -1.64
C GLY A 128 0.37 4.48 -3.06
N TYR A 129 -0.29 3.56 -3.76
CA TYR A 129 -0.83 3.80 -5.10
C TYR A 129 -1.86 4.95 -5.11
N VAL A 130 -2.84 4.88 -4.22
CA VAL A 130 -3.88 5.91 -4.09
C VAL A 130 -3.27 7.26 -3.69
N GLY A 131 -2.38 7.25 -2.67
CA GLY A 131 -1.68 8.44 -2.20
C GLY A 131 -0.86 9.13 -3.29
N ALA A 132 -0.16 8.36 -4.13
CA ALA A 132 0.60 8.91 -5.25
C ALA A 132 -0.30 9.59 -6.29
N LEU A 133 -1.44 8.99 -6.63
CA LEU A 133 -2.41 9.59 -7.55
C LEU A 133 -3.00 10.89 -6.99
N VAL A 134 -3.42 10.88 -5.73
CA VAL A 134 -4.01 12.06 -5.08
C VAL A 134 -2.98 13.18 -4.92
N SER A 135 -1.75 12.84 -4.50
CA SER A 135 -0.63 13.78 -4.41
C SER A 135 -0.34 14.46 -5.75
N GLN A 136 -0.29 13.69 -6.84
CA GLN A 136 -0.09 14.22 -8.19
C GLN A 136 -1.20 15.18 -8.62
N ARG A 137 -2.46 14.81 -8.38
CA ARG A 137 -3.65 15.60 -8.77
C ARG A 137 -3.77 16.90 -7.99
N LEU A 138 -3.56 16.86 -6.69
CA LEU A 138 -3.81 17.99 -5.80
C LEU A 138 -2.55 18.79 -5.45
N GLY A 139 -1.36 18.26 -5.76
CA GLY A 139 -0.08 18.87 -5.38
C GLY A 139 0.10 18.92 -3.87
N ILE A 140 -0.20 17.82 -3.17
CA ILE A 140 -0.03 17.65 -1.74
C ILE A 140 1.15 16.69 -1.52
N PRO A 141 2.13 16.99 -0.63
CA PRO A 141 3.25 16.09 -0.35
C PRO A 141 2.79 14.70 0.10
N LEU A 142 3.50 13.66 -0.32
CA LEU A 142 3.25 12.27 0.08
C LEU A 142 4.32 11.79 1.05
N VAL A 143 3.90 11.21 2.15
CA VAL A 143 4.70 10.38 3.06
C VAL A 143 4.31 8.92 2.82
N PHE A 144 5.27 8.01 2.74
CA PHE A 144 5.01 6.60 2.47
C PHE A 144 5.67 5.69 3.50
N THR A 145 4.91 4.71 4.00
CA THR A 145 5.40 3.59 4.82
C THR A 145 4.95 2.27 4.21
N GLY A 146 5.89 1.43 3.78
CA GLY A 146 5.59 0.17 3.11
C GLY A 146 5.08 -0.94 4.03
N HIS A 147 5.42 -0.93 5.33
CA HIS A 147 5.16 -1.95 6.36
C HIS A 147 5.66 -3.36 6.01
N SER A 148 5.64 -3.69 4.76
CA SER A 148 6.17 -4.91 4.15
C SER A 148 6.32 -4.62 2.66
N LEU A 149 7.37 -5.11 2.04
CA LEU A 149 7.73 -4.72 0.68
C LEU A 149 7.57 -5.89 -0.31
N GLY A 150 7.04 -5.59 -1.50
CA GLY A 150 6.73 -6.55 -2.54
C GLY A 150 7.96 -7.29 -3.07
N ARG A 151 9.06 -6.57 -3.35
CA ARG A 151 10.31 -7.17 -3.83
C ARG A 151 10.91 -8.13 -2.81
N GLU A 152 10.86 -7.80 -1.53
CA GLU A 152 11.32 -8.69 -0.46
C GLU A 152 10.42 -9.91 -0.30
N LYS A 153 9.09 -9.71 -0.37
CA LYS A 153 8.13 -10.82 -0.36
C LYS A 153 8.36 -11.76 -1.55
N GLN A 154 8.54 -11.22 -2.75
CA GLN A 154 8.80 -11.99 -3.96
C GLN A 154 10.08 -12.84 -3.82
N ARG A 155 11.18 -12.25 -3.35
CA ARG A 155 12.45 -12.95 -3.12
C ARG A 155 12.26 -14.15 -2.20
N ARG A 156 11.62 -13.93 -1.02
CA ARG A 156 11.38 -14.98 -0.03
C ARG A 156 10.49 -16.11 -0.56
N LEU A 157 9.49 -15.79 -1.37
CA LEU A 157 8.61 -16.79 -1.96
C LEU A 157 9.33 -17.64 -3.02
N LEU A 158 10.22 -17.02 -3.81
CA LEU A 158 11.08 -17.73 -4.76
C LEU A 158 12.09 -18.64 -4.05
N GLU A 159 12.74 -18.16 -2.99
CA GLU A 159 13.62 -18.97 -2.15
C GLU A 159 12.87 -20.13 -1.46
N GLY A 160 11.57 -19.92 -1.20
CA GLY A 160 10.67 -20.96 -0.69
C GLY A 160 10.20 -21.97 -1.74
N GLY A 161 10.67 -21.86 -2.99
CA GLY A 161 10.41 -22.82 -4.07
C GLY A 161 9.15 -22.55 -4.91
N LEU A 162 8.48 -21.39 -4.73
CA LEU A 162 7.36 -21.00 -5.61
C LEU A 162 7.89 -20.43 -6.93
N THR A 163 7.17 -20.68 -8.02
CA THR A 163 7.49 -20.08 -9.32
C THR A 163 6.98 -18.65 -9.43
N HIS A 164 7.55 -17.85 -10.33
CA HIS A 164 7.08 -16.49 -10.62
C HIS A 164 5.59 -16.45 -10.98
N GLU A 165 5.13 -17.42 -11.77
CA GLU A 165 3.73 -17.51 -12.18
C GLU A 165 2.79 -17.78 -11.00
N GLN A 166 3.14 -18.72 -10.12
CA GLN A 166 2.37 -19.01 -8.91
C GLN A 166 2.28 -17.79 -7.98
N ILE A 167 3.39 -17.06 -7.85
CA ILE A 167 3.46 -15.84 -7.03
C ILE A 167 2.56 -14.75 -7.63
N GLU A 168 2.59 -14.55 -8.94
CA GLU A 168 1.76 -13.54 -9.61
C GLU A 168 0.27 -13.88 -9.49
N GLN A 169 -0.12 -15.12 -9.77
CA GLN A 169 -1.52 -15.57 -9.66
C GLN A 169 -2.08 -15.43 -8.24
N THR A 170 -1.26 -15.69 -7.22
CA THR A 170 -1.71 -15.71 -5.82
C THR A 170 -1.70 -14.33 -5.18
N TYR A 171 -0.70 -13.50 -5.48
CA TYR A 171 -0.39 -12.28 -4.75
C TYR A 171 -0.46 -11.01 -5.60
N ALA A 172 -0.65 -11.11 -6.92
CA ALA A 172 -0.55 -9.99 -7.86
C ALA A 172 0.70 -9.13 -7.59
N ILE A 173 1.85 -9.82 -7.43
CA ILE A 173 3.08 -9.21 -6.89
C ILE A 173 3.66 -8.14 -7.82
N GLY A 174 3.48 -8.29 -9.12
CA GLY A 174 3.90 -7.29 -10.11
C GLY A 174 3.17 -5.97 -9.92
N ARG A 175 1.83 -6.01 -9.78
CA ARG A 175 1.01 -4.81 -9.50
C ARG A 175 1.40 -4.14 -8.20
N ARG A 176 1.70 -4.94 -7.18
CA ARG A 176 2.15 -4.44 -5.89
C ARG A 176 3.49 -3.70 -6.02
N ILE A 177 4.48 -4.29 -6.68
CA ILE A 177 5.79 -3.68 -6.89
C ILE A 177 5.67 -2.39 -7.71
N ASP A 178 4.85 -2.37 -8.77
CA ASP A 178 4.60 -1.16 -9.57
C ASP A 178 3.94 -0.05 -8.74
N ALA A 179 3.03 -0.39 -7.82
CA ALA A 179 2.42 0.56 -6.91
C ALA A 179 3.43 1.15 -5.91
N GLU A 180 4.32 0.32 -5.36
CA GLU A 180 5.41 0.74 -4.48
C GLU A 180 6.42 1.64 -5.22
N GLU A 181 6.82 1.29 -6.45
CA GLU A 181 7.67 2.15 -7.29
C GLU A 181 7.02 3.52 -7.53
N ARG A 182 5.71 3.55 -7.81
CA ARG A 182 4.96 4.79 -8.00
C ARG A 182 4.89 5.62 -6.72
N ALA A 183 4.63 4.99 -5.59
CA ALA A 183 4.60 5.65 -4.28
C ALA A 183 5.97 6.27 -3.96
N LEU A 184 7.06 5.51 -4.13
CA LEU A 184 8.43 5.96 -3.89
C LEU A 184 8.82 7.14 -4.79
N ALA A 185 8.48 7.08 -6.09
CA ALA A 185 8.76 8.18 -7.03
C ALA A 185 8.06 9.50 -6.64
N GLN A 186 6.91 9.42 -5.96
CA GLN A 186 6.09 10.59 -5.59
C GLN A 186 6.33 11.06 -4.15
N SER A 187 7.00 10.25 -3.32
CA SER A 187 7.14 10.54 -1.88
C SER A 187 8.14 11.65 -1.61
N ALA A 188 7.73 12.62 -0.80
CA ALA A 188 8.62 13.60 -0.17
C ALA A 188 9.41 12.96 0.98
N LEU A 189 8.82 11.95 1.63
CA LEU A 189 9.40 11.24 2.77
C LEU A 189 8.98 9.77 2.73
N VAL A 190 9.94 8.89 2.98
CA VAL A 190 9.73 7.45 3.19
C VAL A 190 10.08 7.12 4.62
N ILE A 191 9.09 6.65 5.40
CA ILE A 191 9.31 6.22 6.78
C ILE A 191 9.68 4.74 6.76
N THR A 192 10.80 4.41 7.38
CA THR A 192 11.27 3.04 7.61
C THR A 192 11.37 2.76 9.10
N SER A 193 11.19 1.50 9.49
CA SER A 193 11.27 1.11 10.90
C SER A 193 12.72 0.89 11.35
N THR A 194 13.60 0.51 10.42
CA THR A 194 15.00 0.17 10.70
C THR A 194 15.92 0.65 9.59
N GLN A 195 17.20 0.78 9.93
CA GLN A 195 18.25 1.11 8.96
C GLN A 195 18.42 -0.01 7.90
N GLN A 196 18.30 -1.26 8.33
CA GLN A 196 18.37 -2.41 7.41
C GLN A 196 17.21 -2.39 6.40
N GLU A 197 16.00 -2.03 6.80
CA GLU A 197 14.87 -1.88 5.90
C GLU A 197 15.18 -0.85 4.80
N ALA A 198 15.69 0.33 5.17
CA ALA A 198 16.06 1.37 4.23
C ALA A 198 17.17 0.91 3.27
N GLN A 199 18.28 0.37 3.80
CA GLN A 199 19.48 0.07 3.04
C GLN A 199 19.41 -1.22 2.22
N GLN A 200 18.61 -2.22 2.63
CA GLN A 200 18.57 -3.53 1.98
C GLN A 200 17.24 -3.83 1.28
N GLN A 201 16.12 -3.36 1.80
CA GLN A 201 14.82 -3.68 1.23
C GLN A 201 14.34 -2.58 0.28
N TYR A 202 14.30 -1.32 0.72
CA TYR A 202 13.92 -0.20 -0.13
C TYR A 202 14.96 0.07 -1.23
N ALA A 203 16.25 -0.10 -0.97
CA ALA A 203 17.31 0.06 -1.96
C ALA A 203 17.19 -0.87 -3.19
N ARG A 204 16.33 -1.90 -3.12
CA ARG A 204 16.01 -2.77 -4.28
C ARG A 204 15.04 -2.12 -5.27
N TYR A 205 14.41 -1.00 -4.91
CA TYR A 205 13.48 -0.28 -5.77
C TYR A 205 14.21 0.74 -6.64
N ASN A 206 13.83 0.81 -7.91
CA ASN A 206 14.49 1.69 -8.87
C ASN A 206 14.23 3.18 -8.59
N ARG A 207 13.08 3.48 -7.95
CA ARG A 207 12.62 4.85 -7.65
C ARG A 207 12.91 5.28 -6.22
N PHE A 208 13.54 4.44 -5.42
CA PHE A 208 13.93 4.80 -4.08
C PHE A 208 15.22 5.62 -4.10
N GLU A 209 15.23 6.72 -3.37
CA GLU A 209 16.40 7.56 -3.10
C GLU A 209 16.65 7.56 -1.60
N ALA A 210 17.89 7.27 -1.19
CA ALA A 210 18.23 7.13 0.23
C ALA A 210 17.95 8.41 1.03
N GLU A 211 18.09 9.56 0.38
CA GLU A 211 17.82 10.88 0.95
C GLU A 211 16.34 11.10 1.31
N GLN A 212 15.42 10.36 0.70
CA GLN A 212 13.99 10.42 1.03
C GLN A 212 13.66 9.66 2.32
N ALA A 213 14.51 8.72 2.74
CA ALA A 213 14.24 7.86 3.88
C ALA A 213 14.51 8.54 5.22
N ALA A 214 13.68 8.25 6.19
CA ALA A 214 13.93 8.50 7.61
C ALA A 214 13.61 7.25 8.43
N VAL A 215 14.50 6.87 9.33
CA VAL A 215 14.29 5.76 10.24
C VAL A 215 13.55 6.27 11.47
N VAL A 216 12.26 5.98 11.53
CA VAL A 216 11.36 6.32 12.63
C VAL A 216 10.78 5.02 13.18
N PRO A 217 11.42 4.40 14.19
CA PRO A 217 10.97 3.12 14.73
C PRO A 217 9.60 3.26 15.39
N PRO A 218 8.69 2.28 15.24
CA PRO A 218 7.38 2.30 15.89
C PRO A 218 7.48 2.34 17.41
N GLY A 219 6.49 2.96 18.05
CA GLY A 219 6.43 3.09 19.49
C GLY A 219 5.88 1.83 20.18
N VAL A 220 6.22 1.68 21.45
CA VAL A 220 5.60 0.76 22.37
C VAL A 220 4.66 1.50 23.32
N ASP A 221 3.56 0.85 23.71
CA ASP A 221 2.62 1.39 24.70
C ASP A 221 3.22 1.30 26.11
N ALA A 222 3.80 2.40 26.58
CA ALA A 222 4.40 2.50 27.91
C ALA A 222 3.39 2.45 29.06
N GLN A 223 2.09 2.64 28.81
CA GLN A 223 1.05 2.46 29.85
C GLN A 223 0.76 0.97 30.06
N ARG A 224 0.90 0.18 29.02
CA ARG A 224 0.67 -1.26 29.07
C ARG A 224 1.93 -2.04 29.41
N PHE A 225 3.08 -1.68 28.83
CA PHE A 225 4.37 -2.33 29.02
C PHE A 225 5.29 -1.45 29.87
N HIS A 226 5.39 -1.76 31.14
CA HIS A 226 6.19 -1.07 32.14
C HIS A 226 6.66 -2.04 33.24
N PRO A 227 7.71 -1.72 34.02
CA PRO A 227 8.29 -2.66 34.98
C PRO A 227 7.49 -2.83 36.27
N VAL A 228 6.49 -1.97 36.53
CA VAL A 228 5.71 -2.01 37.77
C VAL A 228 4.62 -3.07 37.68
N ALA A 229 4.68 -4.08 38.55
CA ALA A 229 3.65 -5.12 38.62
C ALA A 229 2.35 -4.59 39.23
N MET A 230 1.23 -5.09 38.68
CA MET A 230 -0.09 -4.82 39.23
C MET A 230 -0.47 -5.88 40.29
N PRO A 231 -1.28 -5.55 41.30
CA PRO A 231 -1.72 -6.49 42.31
C PRO A 231 -2.41 -7.72 41.68
N GLY A 232 -2.00 -8.95 42.07
CA GLY A 232 -2.59 -10.19 41.59
C GLY A 232 -2.02 -10.75 40.29
N GLU A 233 -1.32 -9.96 39.46
CA GLU A 233 -0.77 -10.43 38.18
C GLU A 233 0.20 -11.62 38.31
N ALA A 234 1.07 -11.59 39.32
CA ALA A 234 2.05 -12.66 39.53
C ALA A 234 1.37 -14.00 39.73
N SER A 235 0.31 -14.04 40.54
CA SER A 235 -0.44 -15.25 40.87
C SER A 235 -1.13 -15.86 39.62
N ASP A 236 -1.69 -15.03 38.76
CA ASP A 236 -2.31 -15.48 37.53
C ASP A 236 -1.30 -16.08 36.53
N VAL A 237 -0.09 -15.50 36.44
CA VAL A 237 1.00 -16.03 35.59
C VAL A 237 1.60 -17.29 36.20
N GLU A 238 1.79 -17.35 37.52
CA GLU A 238 2.25 -18.53 38.22
C GLU A 238 1.33 -19.71 37.97
N ALA A 239 0.01 -19.54 38.16
CA ALA A 239 -0.97 -20.58 37.88
C ALA A 239 -0.92 -21.10 36.42
N LEU A 240 -0.50 -20.24 35.48
CA LEU A 240 -0.33 -20.61 34.08
C LEU A 240 0.95 -21.44 33.84
N MET A 241 2.03 -21.19 34.58
CA MET A 241 3.35 -21.77 34.38
C MET A 241 3.64 -22.98 35.28
N GLU A 242 3.15 -22.97 36.52
CA GLU A 242 3.37 -24.03 37.53
C GLU A 242 3.08 -25.45 37.03
N PRO A 243 2.00 -25.74 36.25
CA PRO A 243 1.74 -27.09 35.79
C PRO A 243 2.87 -27.73 34.97
N PHE A 244 3.79 -26.92 34.47
CA PHE A 244 4.90 -27.36 33.61
C PHE A 244 6.25 -27.41 34.30
N LEU A 245 6.41 -26.79 35.49
CA LEU A 245 7.71 -26.53 36.07
C LEU A 245 7.86 -27.21 37.44
N ARG A 246 8.92 -28.00 37.60
CA ARG A 246 9.27 -28.61 38.90
C ARG A 246 9.88 -27.59 39.88
N GLU A 247 10.63 -26.62 39.33
CA GLU A 247 11.32 -25.56 40.08
C GLU A 247 10.88 -24.19 39.56
N PRO A 248 9.66 -23.71 39.84
CA PRO A 248 9.07 -22.54 39.21
C PRO A 248 9.78 -21.21 39.53
N ASN A 249 10.65 -21.21 40.55
CA ASN A 249 11.41 -20.02 40.96
C ASN A 249 12.73 -19.81 40.20
N LYS A 250 13.15 -20.74 39.34
CA LYS A 250 14.31 -20.53 38.48
C LYS A 250 14.06 -19.38 37.51
N SER A 251 15.13 -18.65 37.17
CA SER A 251 15.10 -17.56 36.19
C SER A 251 14.58 -18.07 34.82
N PRO A 252 13.57 -17.42 34.21
CA PRO A 252 13.04 -17.89 32.94
C PRO A 252 13.83 -17.36 31.73
N LEU A 253 14.10 -18.22 30.74
CA LEU A 253 14.39 -17.88 29.38
C LEU A 253 13.03 -17.81 28.66
N LEU A 254 12.54 -16.60 28.39
CA LEU A 254 11.20 -16.36 27.88
C LEU A 254 11.21 -16.08 26.38
N THR A 255 10.35 -16.76 25.63
CA THR A 255 10.03 -16.40 24.24
C THR A 255 8.53 -16.24 24.05
N ILE A 256 8.11 -15.18 23.38
CA ILE A 256 6.70 -14.90 23.03
C ILE A 256 6.61 -14.67 21.54
N CYS A 257 6.02 -15.62 20.80
CA CYS A 257 5.90 -15.52 19.36
C CYS A 257 4.84 -16.50 18.81
N ARG A 258 4.58 -16.48 17.51
CA ARG A 258 3.79 -17.51 16.83
C ARG A 258 4.68 -18.73 16.54
N ALA A 259 4.14 -19.94 16.67
CA ALA A 259 4.82 -21.20 16.33
C ALA A 259 4.92 -21.35 14.80
N VAL A 260 5.83 -20.63 14.16
CA VAL A 260 6.09 -20.70 12.70
C VAL A 260 7.59 -20.83 12.45
N ARG A 261 7.96 -21.49 11.35
CA ARG A 261 9.35 -21.83 11.01
C ARG A 261 10.32 -20.66 11.18
N ARG A 262 9.94 -19.47 10.69
CA ARG A 262 10.82 -18.29 10.77
C ARG A 262 11.14 -17.84 12.21
N LYS A 263 10.32 -18.22 13.20
CA LYS A 263 10.57 -17.90 14.62
C LYS A 263 11.54 -18.87 15.31
N ASN A 264 11.90 -19.96 14.63
CA ASN A 264 13.04 -20.84 14.98
C ASN A 264 13.04 -21.36 16.44
N VAL A 265 11.86 -21.53 17.02
CA VAL A 265 11.73 -21.97 18.42
C VAL A 265 12.37 -23.34 18.68
N PRO A 266 12.32 -24.35 17.78
CA PRO A 266 13.01 -25.60 17.96
C PRO A 266 14.52 -25.45 18.22
N ALA A 267 15.21 -24.53 17.54
CA ALA A 267 16.62 -24.27 17.78
C ALA A 267 16.89 -23.76 19.20
N LEU A 268 16.01 -22.91 19.74
CA LEU A 268 16.10 -22.48 21.15
C LEU A 268 15.92 -23.66 22.14
N VAL A 269 14.94 -24.53 21.85
CA VAL A 269 14.73 -25.74 22.70
C VAL A 269 15.93 -26.67 22.62
N GLU A 270 16.52 -26.84 21.45
CA GLU A 270 17.70 -27.67 21.27
C GLU A 270 18.94 -27.07 21.94
N ALA A 271 19.21 -25.77 21.81
CA ALA A 271 20.31 -25.10 22.49
C ALA A 271 20.18 -25.20 24.01
N TYR A 272 18.96 -25.04 24.56
CA TYR A 272 18.67 -25.25 25.98
C TYR A 272 18.85 -26.70 26.39
N GLY A 273 18.38 -27.65 25.57
CA GLY A 273 18.50 -29.11 25.88
C GLY A 273 19.93 -29.63 25.88
N ARG A 274 20.83 -29.05 25.08
CA ARG A 274 22.25 -29.42 25.05
C ARG A 274 23.05 -28.93 26.28
N SER A 275 22.58 -27.84 26.93
CA SER A 275 23.31 -27.22 28.04
C SER A 275 22.79 -27.65 29.41
N ALA A 276 23.59 -28.45 30.15
CA ALA A 276 23.31 -28.75 31.54
C ALA A 276 23.29 -27.49 32.43
N LEU A 277 24.16 -26.51 32.12
CA LEU A 277 24.24 -25.24 32.84
C LEU A 277 22.96 -24.41 32.71
N LEU A 278 22.39 -24.32 31.50
CA LEU A 278 21.12 -23.61 31.27
C LEU A 278 19.97 -24.30 32.00
N GLN A 279 19.90 -25.64 31.98
CA GLN A 279 18.88 -26.41 32.67
C GLN A 279 18.99 -26.32 34.20
N GLU A 280 20.20 -26.17 34.73
CA GLU A 280 20.42 -25.97 36.16
C GLU A 280 19.92 -24.59 36.63
N ARG A 281 20.19 -23.53 35.87
CA ARG A 281 19.96 -22.15 36.28
C ARG A 281 18.61 -21.59 35.85
N HIS A 282 18.06 -22.05 34.73
CA HIS A 282 16.92 -21.46 34.07
C HIS A 282 15.80 -22.45 33.78
N ASN A 283 14.58 -21.97 33.73
CA ASN A 283 13.46 -22.62 33.07
C ASN A 283 13.28 -22.04 31.67
N LEU A 284 12.86 -22.85 30.69
CA LEU A 284 12.48 -22.37 29.36
C LEU A 284 10.96 -22.12 29.31
N VAL A 285 10.55 -20.90 28.91
CA VAL A 285 9.13 -20.50 28.85
C VAL A 285 8.76 -20.10 27.45
N LEU A 286 7.86 -20.87 26.84
CA LEU A 286 7.46 -20.77 25.44
C LEU A 286 5.99 -20.35 25.35
N VAL A 287 5.70 -19.07 25.09
CA VAL A 287 4.35 -18.55 24.86
C VAL A 287 4.10 -18.46 23.36
N LEU A 288 3.50 -19.50 22.78
CA LEU A 288 3.47 -19.75 21.34
C LEU A 288 2.08 -19.56 20.70
N GLY A 289 1.27 -18.65 21.24
CA GLY A 289 -0.11 -18.44 20.83
C GLY A 289 -1.08 -19.43 21.51
N CYS A 290 -2.36 -19.32 21.15
CA CYS A 290 -3.41 -20.17 21.72
C CYS A 290 -3.68 -21.39 20.84
N ARG A 291 -3.91 -22.54 21.47
CA ARG A 291 -4.26 -23.80 20.81
C ARG A 291 -5.19 -24.64 21.66
N GLU A 292 -6.07 -25.38 21.06
CA GLU A 292 -6.89 -26.41 21.72
C GLU A 292 -6.28 -27.81 21.47
N ASP A 293 -6.17 -28.18 20.20
CA ASP A 293 -5.60 -29.45 19.75
C ASP A 293 -4.56 -29.17 18.64
N PRO A 294 -3.29 -29.63 18.79
CA PRO A 294 -2.27 -29.48 17.75
C PRO A 294 -2.69 -30.03 16.38
N ARG A 295 -3.57 -31.05 16.35
CA ARG A 295 -4.07 -31.66 15.09
C ARG A 295 -4.98 -30.73 14.29
N SER A 296 -5.66 -29.78 14.95
CA SER A 296 -6.52 -28.79 14.31
C SER A 296 -5.77 -27.56 13.76
N MET A 297 -4.47 -27.45 14.08
CA MET A 297 -3.65 -26.32 13.65
C MET A 297 -3.26 -26.42 12.18
N GLU A 298 -2.89 -25.28 11.59
CA GLU A 298 -2.25 -25.24 10.27
C GLU A 298 -0.98 -26.12 10.26
N LYS A 299 -0.69 -26.75 9.12
CA LYS A 299 0.43 -27.71 8.99
C LYS A 299 1.74 -27.12 9.52
N GLN A 300 2.09 -25.89 9.16
CA GLN A 300 3.34 -25.26 9.58
C GLN A 300 3.45 -25.12 11.11
N GLN A 301 2.37 -24.72 11.77
CA GLN A 301 2.33 -24.61 13.23
C GLN A 301 2.43 -25.99 13.91
N ARG A 302 1.68 -26.95 13.41
CA ARG A 302 1.69 -28.32 13.90
C ARG A 302 3.08 -28.94 13.81
N ASP A 303 3.78 -28.78 12.66
CA ASP A 303 5.14 -29.30 12.47
C ASP A 303 6.13 -28.67 13.49
N GLN A 304 5.96 -27.38 13.82
CA GLN A 304 6.79 -26.72 14.84
C GLN A 304 6.54 -27.29 16.26
N PHE A 305 5.28 -27.50 16.64
CA PHE A 305 4.97 -28.11 17.93
C PHE A 305 5.46 -29.56 18.01
N GLN A 306 5.36 -30.34 16.94
CA GLN A 306 5.87 -31.68 16.89
C GLN A 306 7.39 -31.71 17.15
N GLN A 307 8.16 -30.87 16.49
CA GLN A 307 9.60 -30.73 16.72
C GLN A 307 9.92 -30.34 18.18
N ILE A 308 9.17 -29.41 18.76
CA ILE A 308 9.35 -29.00 20.16
C ILE A 308 9.12 -30.19 21.10
N PHE A 309 8.05 -30.98 20.90
CA PHE A 309 7.74 -32.13 21.74
C PHE A 309 8.78 -33.22 21.61
N GLU A 310 9.28 -33.49 20.40
CA GLU A 310 10.37 -34.44 20.15
C GLU A 310 11.68 -34.02 20.85
N LEU A 311 11.98 -32.71 20.87
CA LEU A 311 13.17 -32.18 21.58
C LEU A 311 13.01 -32.23 23.11
N VAL A 312 11.80 -31.94 23.62
CA VAL A 312 11.51 -32.07 25.07
C VAL A 312 11.73 -33.52 25.54
N ASP A 313 11.26 -34.48 24.76
CA ASP A 313 11.45 -35.90 25.05
C ASP A 313 12.92 -36.31 24.92
N ARG A 314 13.58 -35.96 23.81
CA ARG A 314 14.97 -36.30 23.51
C ARG A 314 15.96 -35.87 24.57
N PHE A 315 15.76 -34.69 25.18
CA PHE A 315 16.65 -34.10 26.18
C PHE A 315 16.13 -34.21 27.62
N ASP A 316 15.06 -34.96 27.86
CA ASP A 316 14.44 -35.12 29.19
C ASP A 316 14.16 -33.78 29.88
N LEU A 317 13.47 -32.88 29.15
CA LEU A 317 13.17 -31.52 29.62
C LEU A 317 11.85 -31.43 30.40
N TYR A 318 11.32 -32.56 30.87
CA TYR A 318 10.10 -32.61 31.66
C TYR A 318 10.24 -31.85 32.97
N GLY A 319 9.33 -30.94 33.24
CA GLY A 319 9.36 -30.06 34.39
C GLY A 319 10.35 -28.88 34.30
N LYS A 320 10.96 -28.64 33.13
CA LYS A 320 11.91 -27.55 32.87
C LYS A 320 11.41 -26.59 31.78
N VAL A 321 10.41 -27.01 30.99
CA VAL A 321 9.88 -26.23 29.86
C VAL A 321 8.39 -25.99 30.04
N ALA A 322 7.99 -24.72 30.14
CA ALA A 322 6.59 -24.32 30.16
C ALA A 322 6.12 -23.90 28.74
N TYR A 323 5.01 -24.49 28.27
CA TYR A 323 4.39 -24.17 26.96
C TYR A 323 2.87 -24.16 27.07
N PRO A 324 2.29 -23.16 27.75
CA PRO A 324 0.86 -23.09 28.03
C PRO A 324 0.03 -23.14 26.74
N LYS A 325 -1.14 -23.79 26.83
CA LYS A 325 -2.03 -23.93 25.66
C LYS A 325 -2.76 -22.65 25.31
N GLN A 326 -3.06 -21.84 26.29
CA GLN A 326 -3.85 -20.62 26.13
C GLN A 326 -3.29 -19.52 27.04
N HIS A 327 -3.40 -18.29 26.56
CA HIS A 327 -3.18 -17.07 27.31
C HIS A 327 -4.07 -15.97 26.73
N ARG A 328 -4.40 -14.98 27.52
CA ARG A 328 -5.11 -13.80 27.06
C ARG A 328 -4.11 -12.71 26.66
N GLY A 329 -4.44 -11.90 25.65
CA GLY A 329 -3.58 -10.79 25.24
C GLY A 329 -3.26 -9.79 26.36
N GLU A 330 -4.15 -9.66 27.32
CA GLU A 330 -3.99 -8.83 28.53
C GLU A 330 -2.96 -9.39 29.50
N GLN A 331 -2.68 -10.68 29.47
CA GLN A 331 -1.68 -11.34 30.33
C GLN A 331 -0.24 -11.16 29.81
N ILE A 332 -0.03 -10.76 28.57
CA ILE A 332 1.32 -10.63 27.98
C ILE A 332 2.21 -9.68 28.78
N PRO A 333 1.78 -8.45 29.15
CA PRO A 333 2.61 -7.59 30.01
C PRO A 333 2.93 -8.19 31.36
N ALA A 334 1.98 -8.90 31.97
CA ALA A 334 2.18 -9.60 33.23
C ALA A 334 3.23 -10.72 33.11
N ILE A 335 3.24 -11.47 32.01
CA ILE A 335 4.24 -12.51 31.74
C ILE A 335 5.64 -11.90 31.61
N TYR A 336 5.81 -10.77 30.93
CA TYR A 336 7.09 -10.06 30.85
C TYR A 336 7.55 -9.60 32.25
N ARG A 337 6.67 -8.98 33.06
CA ARG A 337 6.98 -8.52 34.41
C ARG A 337 7.32 -9.68 35.36
N TRP A 338 6.55 -10.76 35.30
CA TRP A 338 6.80 -11.99 36.04
C TRP A 338 8.21 -12.57 35.77
N ALA A 339 8.61 -12.58 34.50
CA ALA A 339 9.92 -13.01 34.08
C ALA A 339 11.03 -12.06 34.57
N ALA A 340 10.81 -10.73 34.46
CA ALA A 340 11.77 -9.73 34.91
C ALA A 340 12.00 -9.79 36.44
N GLN A 341 10.95 -10.02 37.23
CA GLN A 341 11.05 -10.19 38.68
C GLN A 341 11.91 -11.39 39.10
N ARG A 342 12.01 -12.40 38.20
CA ARG A 342 12.84 -13.61 38.40
C ARG A 342 14.19 -13.54 37.70
N CYS A 343 14.65 -12.32 37.38
CA CYS A 343 15.88 -12.07 36.63
C CYS A 343 15.93 -12.85 35.31
N GLY A 344 14.79 -12.98 34.64
CA GLY A 344 14.66 -13.66 33.35
C GLY A 344 15.31 -12.93 32.19
N ILE A 345 15.40 -13.61 31.06
CA ILE A 345 15.94 -13.08 29.79
C ILE A 345 14.90 -13.31 28.71
N PHE A 346 14.63 -12.31 27.92
CA PHE A 346 13.80 -12.47 26.72
C PHE A 346 14.64 -12.93 25.54
N VAL A 347 14.23 -14.03 24.91
CA VAL A 347 14.96 -14.65 23.80
C VAL A 347 14.13 -14.55 22.51
N ASN A 348 14.69 -13.98 21.47
CA ASN A 348 14.10 -13.97 20.12
C ASN A 348 15.01 -14.75 19.15
N PRO A 349 14.78 -16.05 18.97
CA PRO A 349 15.61 -16.90 18.12
C PRO A 349 15.19 -16.87 16.64
N ALA A 350 14.44 -15.87 16.20
CA ALA A 350 13.91 -15.79 14.85
C ALA A 350 15.03 -15.77 13.80
N LEU A 351 14.88 -16.53 12.70
CA LEU A 351 15.81 -16.50 11.58
C LEU A 351 15.94 -15.09 10.95
N THR A 352 14.88 -14.31 11.06
CA THR A 352 14.85 -12.88 10.71
C THR A 352 13.73 -12.19 11.48
N GLU A 353 14.01 -11.05 12.08
CA GLU A 353 13.05 -10.21 12.78
C GLU A 353 13.06 -8.81 12.17
N PRO A 354 12.06 -8.47 11.32
CA PRO A 354 12.07 -7.21 10.60
C PRO A 354 12.17 -5.98 11.49
N PHE A 355 11.48 -5.97 12.63
CA PHE A 355 11.56 -4.86 13.57
C PHE A 355 11.80 -5.34 15.01
N GLY A 356 10.87 -6.13 15.60
CA GLY A 356 11.01 -6.68 16.96
C GLY A 356 10.20 -5.96 18.03
N LEU A 357 8.90 -5.74 17.81
CA LEU A 357 8.01 -5.16 18.83
C LEU A 357 8.09 -5.92 20.17
N THR A 358 8.16 -7.26 20.13
CA THR A 358 8.27 -8.09 21.33
C THR A 358 9.57 -7.86 22.12
N LEU A 359 10.65 -7.42 21.45
CA LEU A 359 11.88 -7.02 22.13
C LEU A 359 11.68 -5.69 22.89
N LEU A 360 10.99 -4.73 22.27
CA LEU A 360 10.69 -3.46 22.90
C LEU A 360 9.72 -3.62 24.08
N GLU A 361 8.70 -4.47 23.94
CA GLU A 361 7.75 -4.82 24.99
C GLU A 361 8.47 -5.48 26.19
N ALA A 362 9.36 -6.43 25.92
CA ALA A 362 10.15 -7.10 26.93
C ALA A 362 11.11 -6.13 27.64
N ALA A 363 11.83 -5.30 26.89
CA ALA A 363 12.73 -4.29 27.42
C ALA A 363 12.00 -3.23 28.26
N ALA A 364 10.81 -2.79 27.82
CA ALA A 364 9.96 -1.87 28.58
C ALA A 364 9.54 -2.44 29.94
N CYS A 365 9.34 -3.77 30.01
CA CYS A 365 9.04 -4.46 31.27
C CYS A 365 10.30 -4.83 32.10
N GLY A 366 11.49 -4.49 31.62
CA GLY A 366 12.76 -4.68 32.35
C GLY A 366 13.45 -6.02 32.09
N LEU A 367 13.23 -6.66 30.92
CA LEU A 367 13.94 -7.87 30.53
C LEU A 367 15.16 -7.54 29.65
N PRO A 368 16.34 -8.04 29.98
CA PRO A 368 17.46 -8.15 29.06
C PRO A 368 17.13 -9.04 27.86
N LEU A 369 17.80 -8.80 26.73
CA LEU A 369 17.51 -9.43 25.46
C LEU A 369 18.65 -10.32 24.97
N VAL A 370 18.32 -11.51 24.44
CA VAL A 370 19.17 -12.27 23.52
C VAL A 370 18.40 -12.46 22.22
N SER A 371 18.93 -11.98 21.11
CA SER A 371 18.18 -11.93 19.86
C SER A 371 19.06 -12.23 18.66
N THR A 372 18.38 -12.66 17.57
CA THR A 372 19.01 -12.75 16.25
C THR A 372 19.70 -11.44 15.87
N ASP A 373 20.75 -11.57 15.08
CA ASP A 373 21.45 -10.43 14.50
C ASP A 373 20.91 -10.01 13.13
N ASP A 374 19.81 -10.63 12.63
CA ASP A 374 19.17 -10.29 11.36
C ASP A 374 17.89 -9.44 11.57
N GLY A 375 17.97 -8.19 11.13
CA GLY A 375 16.86 -7.23 11.13
C GLY A 375 16.93 -6.17 12.22
N GLY A 376 15.76 -5.75 12.69
CA GLY A 376 15.58 -4.68 13.68
C GLY A 376 16.26 -4.89 15.03
N PRO A 377 16.50 -6.12 15.51
CA PRO A 377 17.22 -6.31 16.76
C PRO A 377 18.59 -5.63 16.80
N ARG A 378 19.30 -5.52 15.68
CA ARG A 378 20.56 -4.77 15.61
C ARG A 378 20.39 -3.31 16.02
N ASP A 379 19.41 -2.64 15.45
CA ASP A 379 19.13 -1.23 15.76
C ASP A 379 18.68 -1.05 17.21
N ILE A 380 17.85 -1.99 17.71
CA ILE A 380 17.32 -1.96 19.08
C ILE A 380 18.46 -2.15 20.08
N LEU A 381 19.25 -3.20 19.97
CA LEU A 381 20.31 -3.50 20.94
C LEU A 381 21.44 -2.47 20.88
N GLN A 382 21.75 -1.94 19.68
CA GLN A 382 22.73 -0.85 19.56
C GLN A 382 22.29 0.41 20.30
N ARG A 383 20.99 0.76 20.23
CA ARG A 383 20.45 1.96 20.90
C ARG A 383 20.18 1.75 22.39
N CYS A 384 19.68 0.57 22.76
CA CYS A 384 19.28 0.28 24.13
C CYS A 384 20.41 -0.28 24.99
N SER A 385 21.45 -0.86 24.42
CA SER A 385 22.56 -1.51 25.13
C SER A 385 22.06 -2.45 26.25
N ASN A 386 21.00 -3.22 25.96
CA ASN A 386 20.25 -4.00 26.96
C ASN A 386 20.25 -5.51 26.70
N GLY A 387 21.29 -6.01 26.04
CA GLY A 387 21.39 -7.44 25.73
C GLY A 387 22.50 -7.72 24.72
N GLN A 388 22.40 -8.87 24.07
CA GLN A 388 23.36 -9.28 23.04
C GLN A 388 22.71 -9.93 21.83
N LEU A 389 23.38 -9.82 20.68
CA LEU A 389 23.02 -10.47 19.43
C LEU A 389 23.70 -11.83 19.31
N ALA A 390 23.04 -12.78 18.65
CA ALA A 390 23.57 -14.10 18.35
C ALA A 390 23.21 -14.52 16.93
N ASP A 391 24.09 -15.27 16.27
CA ASP A 391 23.71 -16.02 15.09
C ASP A 391 22.86 -17.22 15.52
N VAL A 392 21.56 -17.11 15.35
CA VAL A 392 20.58 -18.13 15.76
C VAL A 392 20.52 -19.33 14.80
N THR A 393 21.29 -19.31 13.72
CA THR A 393 21.45 -20.46 12.81
C THR A 393 22.54 -21.41 13.27
N ASP A 394 23.45 -20.93 14.12
CA ASP A 394 24.48 -21.70 14.79
C ASP A 394 24.04 -21.99 16.24
N LEU A 395 23.79 -23.26 16.54
CA LEU A 395 23.30 -23.70 17.85
C LEU A 395 24.33 -23.48 18.97
N ASP A 396 25.61 -23.60 18.69
CA ASP A 396 26.67 -23.44 19.71
C ASP A 396 26.83 -21.96 20.06
N VAL A 397 26.73 -21.07 19.07
CA VAL A 397 26.70 -19.61 19.28
C VAL A 397 25.47 -19.18 20.08
N LEU A 398 24.29 -19.71 19.73
CA LEU A 398 23.05 -19.42 20.47
C LEU A 398 23.14 -19.92 21.93
N GLN A 399 23.63 -21.14 22.15
CA GLN A 399 23.82 -21.70 23.48
C GLN A 399 24.79 -20.85 24.32
N GLN A 400 25.95 -20.51 23.77
CA GLN A 400 26.93 -19.64 24.45
C GLN A 400 26.33 -18.29 24.82
N ALA A 401 25.61 -17.66 23.91
CA ALA A 401 24.96 -16.36 24.16
C ALA A 401 23.96 -16.44 25.33
N LEU A 402 23.18 -17.52 25.44
CA LEU A 402 22.25 -17.73 26.54
C LEU A 402 22.97 -17.96 27.87
N GLU A 403 24.03 -18.76 27.86
CA GLU A 403 24.86 -19.05 29.08
C GLU A 403 25.53 -17.76 29.58
N GLU A 404 26.12 -16.97 28.68
CA GLU A 404 26.75 -15.70 29.03
C GLU A 404 25.73 -14.68 29.55
N ALA A 405 24.55 -14.57 28.96
CA ALA A 405 23.53 -13.61 29.38
C ALA A 405 23.04 -13.90 30.81
N GLY A 406 22.95 -15.18 31.20
CA GLY A 406 22.52 -15.61 32.52
C GLY A 406 23.62 -15.66 33.58
N ALA A 407 24.88 -15.38 33.23
CA ALA A 407 26.01 -15.65 34.15
C ALA A 407 26.25 -14.56 35.21
N ASP A 408 25.86 -13.29 34.93
CA ASP A 408 26.25 -12.12 35.73
C ASP A 408 25.04 -11.23 36.07
N LEU A 409 24.66 -11.20 37.34
CA LEU A 409 23.53 -10.43 37.86
C LEU A 409 23.74 -8.90 37.76
N GLU A 410 24.98 -8.41 37.91
CA GLU A 410 25.26 -6.98 37.80
C GLU A 410 25.12 -6.50 36.34
N ARG A 411 25.57 -7.33 35.39
CA ARG A 411 25.34 -7.10 33.96
C ARG A 411 23.84 -7.15 33.63
N TRP A 412 23.11 -8.12 34.18
CA TRP A 412 21.66 -8.24 34.03
C TRP A 412 20.94 -6.94 34.49
N ARG A 413 21.33 -6.41 35.69
CA ARG A 413 20.77 -5.17 36.25
C ARG A 413 21.05 -3.96 35.34
N ARG A 414 22.28 -3.82 34.86
CA ARG A 414 22.63 -2.73 33.90
C ARG A 414 21.83 -2.85 32.63
N TRP A 415 21.69 -4.03 32.04
CA TRP A 415 20.90 -4.23 30.84
C TRP A 415 19.42 -3.93 31.07
N ARG A 416 18.84 -4.34 32.19
CA ARG A 416 17.48 -3.99 32.58
C ARG A 416 17.29 -2.47 32.60
N ASP A 417 18.13 -1.74 33.33
CA ASP A 417 17.99 -0.31 33.52
C ASP A 417 18.22 0.46 32.23
N ASN A 418 19.20 0.08 31.43
CA ASN A 418 19.44 0.60 30.08
C ASN A 418 18.21 0.40 29.18
N GLY A 419 17.61 -0.78 29.21
CA GLY A 419 16.43 -1.12 28.41
C GLY A 419 15.24 -0.20 28.75
N ILE A 420 14.89 -0.09 30.04
CA ILE A 420 13.78 0.73 30.52
C ILE A 420 13.98 2.22 30.09
N GLU A 421 15.18 2.77 30.33
CA GLU A 421 15.49 4.16 30.00
C GLU A 421 15.44 4.41 28.48
N ALA A 422 16.07 3.54 27.69
CA ALA A 422 16.14 3.70 26.25
C ALA A 422 14.77 3.54 25.58
N ILE A 423 13.92 2.64 26.06
CA ILE A 423 12.55 2.48 25.54
C ILE A 423 11.74 3.74 25.80
N SER A 424 11.77 4.27 27.01
CA SER A 424 11.06 5.52 27.35
C SER A 424 11.48 6.69 26.46
N ARG A 425 12.79 6.81 26.19
CA ARG A 425 13.37 7.92 25.44
C ARG A 425 13.20 7.79 23.93
N ASN A 426 13.36 6.59 23.36
CA ASN A 426 13.53 6.40 21.92
C ASN A 426 12.41 5.61 21.24
N TYR A 427 11.62 4.85 22.00
CA TYR A 427 10.64 3.90 21.47
C TYR A 427 9.24 4.03 22.09
N SER A 428 8.95 5.12 22.79
CA SER A 428 7.57 5.47 23.17
C SER A 428 6.80 5.99 21.96
N TRP A 429 5.48 5.91 21.99
CA TRP A 429 4.64 6.52 20.94
C TRP A 429 4.84 8.05 20.87
N ASP A 430 5.10 8.70 22.01
CA ASP A 430 5.40 10.13 22.01
C ASP A 430 6.72 10.44 21.26
N ALA A 431 7.78 9.68 21.52
CA ALA A 431 9.06 9.81 20.81
C ALA A 431 8.89 9.53 19.31
N HIS A 432 8.11 8.50 18.96
CA HIS A 432 7.78 8.17 17.56
C HIS A 432 7.08 9.35 16.86
N VAL A 433 6.03 9.87 17.47
CA VAL A 433 5.24 11.00 16.94
C VAL A 433 6.07 12.27 16.80
N CYS A 434 6.90 12.60 17.78
CA CYS A 434 7.81 13.75 17.73
C CYS A 434 8.81 13.60 16.56
N SER A 435 9.43 12.43 16.42
CA SER A 435 10.37 12.14 15.34
C SER A 435 9.69 12.19 13.98
N TYR A 436 8.51 11.59 13.86
CA TYR A 436 7.69 11.60 12.64
C TYR A 436 7.34 13.04 12.22
N LEU A 437 6.79 13.84 13.12
CA LEU A 437 6.40 15.23 12.82
C LEU A 437 7.60 16.06 12.39
N GLY A 438 8.73 15.98 13.09
CA GLY A 438 9.94 16.73 12.75
C GLY A 438 10.47 16.36 11.35
N GLU A 439 10.50 15.07 11.00
CA GLU A 439 10.92 14.62 9.67
C GLU A 439 9.91 15.02 8.58
N ALA A 440 8.61 14.83 8.84
CA ALA A 440 7.55 15.18 7.90
C ALA A 440 7.49 16.69 7.65
N GLU A 441 7.55 17.52 8.69
CA GLU A 441 7.58 18.98 8.57
C GLU A 441 8.78 19.43 7.74
N ARG A 442 9.98 18.96 8.06
CA ARG A 442 11.20 19.34 7.36
C ARG A 442 11.15 19.00 5.88
N ARG A 443 10.69 17.80 5.52
CA ARG A 443 10.70 17.30 4.15
C ARG A 443 9.49 17.72 3.33
N CYS A 444 8.30 17.72 3.91
CA CYS A 444 7.09 18.15 3.21
C CYS A 444 7.07 19.66 2.99
N SER A 445 7.65 20.46 3.90
CA SER A 445 7.80 21.92 3.69
C SER A 445 8.84 22.25 2.61
N ALA A 446 9.90 21.44 2.51
CA ALA A 446 10.90 21.57 1.45
C ALA A 446 10.42 21.01 0.11
N TRP A 447 9.37 20.19 0.11
CA TRP A 447 8.80 19.61 -1.09
C TRP A 447 8.17 20.71 -1.93
N ARG A 448 8.89 21.09 -3.00
CA ARG A 448 8.40 22.08 -3.94
C ARG A 448 7.31 21.43 -4.78
N ARG A 449 6.09 21.96 -4.63
CA ARG A 449 5.10 21.78 -5.67
C ARG A 449 5.78 22.19 -6.97
N PRO A 450 5.79 21.33 -8.02
CA PRO A 450 6.25 21.77 -9.33
C PRO A 450 5.53 23.06 -9.63
N GLU A 451 6.28 24.13 -9.92
CA GLU A 451 5.70 25.46 -10.16
C GLU A 451 4.57 25.34 -11.16
N ARG A 452 3.34 25.36 -10.68
CA ARG A 452 2.22 25.72 -11.53
C ARG A 452 2.41 27.21 -11.78
N THR A 453 2.98 27.57 -12.92
CA THR A 453 2.71 28.90 -13.45
C THR A 453 1.21 29.10 -13.33
N ALA A 454 0.79 30.23 -12.76
CA ALA A 454 -0.63 30.51 -12.57
C ALA A 454 -1.30 30.73 -13.94
N VAL A 455 -1.39 29.65 -14.72
CA VAL A 455 -2.19 29.63 -15.95
C VAL A 455 -3.61 29.47 -15.46
N ALA A 456 -4.41 30.48 -15.68
CA ALA A 456 -5.84 30.45 -15.37
C ALA A 456 -6.44 29.20 -16.05
N PRO A 457 -7.15 28.34 -15.32
CA PRO A 457 -7.80 27.19 -15.92
C PRO A 457 -8.79 27.68 -16.99
N VAL A 458 -8.91 26.92 -18.06
CA VAL A 458 -9.90 27.22 -19.09
C VAL A 458 -11.30 27.20 -18.45
N GLN A 459 -12.06 28.26 -18.64
CA GLN A 459 -13.38 28.41 -18.05
C GLN A 459 -14.27 27.22 -18.44
N ALA A 460 -14.89 26.60 -17.43
CA ALA A 460 -15.82 25.51 -17.68
C ALA A 460 -16.99 25.94 -18.54
N PRO A 461 -17.37 25.18 -19.57
CA PRO A 461 -18.62 25.40 -20.26
C PRO A 461 -19.80 25.16 -19.29
N PRO A 462 -20.98 25.76 -19.52
CA PRO A 462 -22.15 25.60 -18.66
C PRO A 462 -22.81 24.21 -18.84
N VAL A 463 -22.05 23.14 -18.70
CA VAL A 463 -22.55 21.76 -18.82
C VAL A 463 -22.61 21.09 -17.48
N GLN A 464 -23.63 20.27 -17.27
CA GLN A 464 -23.81 19.47 -16.05
C GLN A 464 -23.35 18.02 -16.21
N ARG A 465 -23.23 17.57 -17.46
CA ARG A 465 -22.81 16.21 -17.83
C ARG A 465 -21.88 16.26 -19.02
N LEU A 466 -21.02 15.27 -19.16
CA LEU A 466 -20.06 15.19 -20.26
C LEU A 466 -20.05 13.78 -20.85
N LEU A 467 -20.37 13.67 -22.12
CA LEU A 467 -20.25 12.44 -22.90
C LEU A 467 -18.92 12.45 -23.66
N LEU A 468 -18.06 11.48 -23.41
CA LEU A 468 -16.78 11.31 -24.06
C LEU A 468 -16.82 10.12 -25.03
N LEU A 469 -16.68 10.39 -26.31
CA LEU A 469 -16.81 9.43 -27.39
C LEU A 469 -15.45 9.08 -27.98
N ASP A 470 -15.18 7.80 -28.16
CA ASP A 470 -14.03 7.36 -28.97
C ASP A 470 -14.31 7.60 -30.45
N LEU A 471 -13.43 8.41 -31.05
CA LEU A 471 -13.63 8.91 -32.42
C LEU A 471 -13.41 7.82 -33.47
N ASP A 472 -12.59 6.84 -33.21
CA ASP A 472 -12.12 5.89 -34.22
C ASP A 472 -12.98 4.61 -34.27
N VAL A 473 -13.55 4.19 -33.17
CA VAL A 473 -14.28 2.92 -33.06
C VAL A 473 -15.79 3.11 -32.99
N CYS A 474 -16.24 4.04 -32.14
CA CYS A 474 -17.66 4.16 -31.83
C CYS A 474 -18.46 4.95 -32.91
N LEU A 475 -17.79 5.65 -33.79
CA LEU A 475 -18.39 6.61 -34.71
C LEU A 475 -18.02 6.33 -36.18
N GLN A 476 -18.01 5.08 -36.60
CA GLN A 476 -17.87 4.76 -38.02
C GLN A 476 -19.12 5.17 -38.78
N SER A 477 -18.96 5.73 -39.96
CA SER A 477 -20.04 6.26 -40.79
C SER A 477 -20.92 5.21 -41.48
N ALA A 478 -20.67 3.92 -41.24
CA ALA A 478 -21.36 2.81 -41.92
C ALA A 478 -22.85 2.68 -41.56
N GLN A 479 -23.34 3.32 -40.51
CA GLN A 479 -24.74 3.26 -40.07
C GLN A 479 -25.36 4.65 -39.89
N PRO A 480 -25.77 5.31 -40.96
CA PRO A 480 -26.25 6.70 -40.93
C PRO A 480 -27.43 6.94 -39.98
N ALA A 481 -28.39 6.00 -39.90
CA ALA A 481 -29.60 6.13 -39.08
C ALA A 481 -29.30 6.21 -37.57
N GLY A 482 -28.40 5.40 -37.06
CA GLY A 482 -27.96 5.47 -35.65
C GLY A 482 -27.25 6.75 -35.32
N LEU A 483 -26.45 7.26 -36.25
CA LEU A 483 -25.73 8.54 -36.10
C LEU A 483 -26.69 9.72 -36.10
N GLU A 484 -27.73 9.69 -36.95
CA GLU A 484 -28.76 10.72 -37.04
C GLU A 484 -29.55 10.85 -35.72
N ASP A 485 -29.94 9.72 -35.12
CA ASP A 485 -30.65 9.72 -33.85
C ASP A 485 -29.75 10.22 -32.69
N LEU A 486 -28.46 9.86 -32.71
CA LEU A 486 -27.48 10.37 -31.76
C LEU A 486 -27.31 11.88 -31.85
N ARG A 487 -27.18 12.42 -33.08
CA ARG A 487 -27.12 13.87 -33.34
C ARG A 487 -28.34 14.60 -32.79
N ARG A 488 -29.54 14.11 -33.12
CA ARG A 488 -30.79 14.69 -32.66
C ARG A 488 -30.91 14.74 -31.16
N ARG A 489 -30.57 13.63 -30.45
CA ARG A 489 -30.62 13.54 -28.99
C ARG A 489 -29.62 14.46 -28.31
N LEU A 490 -28.40 14.53 -28.85
CA LEU A 490 -27.35 15.40 -28.28
C LEU A 490 -27.68 16.88 -28.50
N ALA A 491 -28.23 17.24 -29.64
CA ALA A 491 -28.66 18.60 -29.92
C ALA A 491 -29.85 19.05 -29.05
N ALA A 492 -30.67 18.10 -28.57
CA ALA A 492 -31.84 18.40 -27.74
C ALA A 492 -31.48 18.64 -26.27
N ASP A 493 -30.29 18.25 -25.80
CA ASP A 493 -29.85 18.39 -24.38
C ASP A 493 -28.66 19.34 -24.23
N PRO A 494 -28.88 20.65 -24.06
CA PRO A 494 -27.80 21.63 -23.91
C PRO A 494 -26.99 21.50 -22.63
N ASN A 495 -27.49 20.73 -21.61
CA ASN A 495 -26.77 20.47 -20.38
C ASN A 495 -25.75 19.33 -20.49
N CYS A 496 -25.76 18.60 -21.63
CA CYS A 496 -24.80 17.55 -21.90
C CYS A 496 -23.73 18.04 -22.88
N GLY A 497 -22.52 18.21 -22.37
CA GLY A 497 -21.35 18.49 -23.23
C GLY A 497 -20.87 17.23 -23.94
N ILE A 498 -20.15 17.42 -25.03
CA ILE A 498 -19.54 16.35 -25.83
C ILE A 498 -18.04 16.54 -25.86
N GLY A 499 -17.29 15.45 -25.73
CA GLY A 499 -15.84 15.42 -25.93
C GLY A 499 -15.41 14.22 -26.75
N MET A 500 -14.25 14.37 -27.40
CA MET A 500 -13.67 13.35 -28.27
C MET A 500 -12.42 12.75 -27.66
N LEU A 501 -12.34 11.43 -27.70
CA LEU A 501 -11.17 10.64 -27.30
C LEU A 501 -10.52 10.06 -28.56
N SER A 502 -9.18 10.18 -28.70
CA SER A 502 -8.47 9.55 -29.82
C SER A 502 -6.96 9.43 -29.54
N GLY A 503 -6.30 8.48 -30.20
CA GLY A 503 -4.84 8.41 -30.32
C GLY A 503 -4.25 9.39 -31.34
N ARG A 504 -5.09 10.04 -32.15
CA ARG A 504 -4.68 10.97 -33.21
C ARG A 504 -4.25 12.33 -32.66
N ASN A 505 -3.49 13.08 -33.47
CA ASN A 505 -3.28 14.50 -33.23
C ASN A 505 -4.54 15.33 -33.58
N PHE A 506 -4.58 16.60 -33.19
CA PHE A 506 -5.74 17.47 -33.38
C PHE A 506 -6.16 17.61 -34.83
N ALA A 507 -5.21 17.83 -35.75
CA ALA A 507 -5.54 18.05 -37.19
C ALA A 507 -6.25 16.80 -37.78
N SER A 508 -5.73 15.62 -37.54
CA SER A 508 -6.33 14.35 -37.99
C SER A 508 -7.66 14.05 -37.29
N ALA A 509 -7.77 14.32 -35.99
CA ALA A 509 -9.01 14.13 -35.25
C ALA A 509 -10.12 15.10 -35.72
N ARG A 510 -9.77 16.34 -35.98
CA ARG A 510 -10.72 17.35 -36.50
C ARG A 510 -11.28 17.01 -37.89
N LEU A 511 -10.41 16.52 -38.77
CA LEU A 511 -10.84 16.04 -40.11
C LEU A 511 -11.83 14.88 -39.97
N ARG A 512 -11.50 13.88 -39.13
CA ARG A 512 -12.38 12.74 -38.89
C ARG A 512 -13.72 13.15 -38.27
N PHE A 513 -13.69 14.06 -37.29
CA PHE A 513 -14.90 14.59 -36.65
C PHE A 513 -15.83 15.31 -37.61
N ALA A 514 -15.29 16.09 -38.55
CA ALA A 514 -16.09 16.83 -39.55
C ALA A 514 -17.01 15.91 -40.37
N GLU A 515 -16.61 14.67 -40.63
CA GLU A 515 -17.41 13.66 -41.33
C GLU A 515 -18.64 13.21 -40.54
N LEU A 516 -18.65 13.38 -39.23
CA LEU A 516 -19.70 12.88 -38.32
C LEU A 516 -20.85 13.87 -38.17
N HIS A 517 -20.65 15.17 -38.49
CA HIS A 517 -21.64 16.22 -38.32
C HIS A 517 -22.31 16.24 -36.93
N LEU A 518 -21.62 15.88 -35.89
CA LEU A 518 -22.06 15.98 -34.49
C LEU A 518 -22.01 17.45 -34.02
N PRO A 519 -22.74 17.80 -32.92
CA PRO A 519 -22.53 19.10 -32.28
C PRO A 519 -21.08 19.32 -31.88
N GLU A 520 -20.60 20.55 -31.94
CA GLU A 520 -19.19 20.89 -31.70
C GLU A 520 -18.76 20.48 -30.28
N PRO A 521 -17.60 19.79 -30.15
CA PRO A 521 -17.15 19.28 -28.87
C PRO A 521 -16.57 20.38 -28.00
N GLN A 522 -16.82 20.30 -26.70
CA GLN A 522 -16.26 21.18 -25.69
C GLN A 522 -14.82 20.81 -25.37
N VAL A 523 -14.46 19.52 -25.56
CA VAL A 523 -13.13 19.01 -25.20
C VAL A 523 -12.63 17.93 -26.16
N TRP A 524 -11.33 17.92 -26.37
CA TRP A 524 -10.58 16.93 -27.12
C TRP A 524 -9.49 16.35 -26.23
N ILE A 525 -9.49 15.04 -26.04
CA ILE A 525 -8.45 14.29 -25.33
C ILE A 525 -7.76 13.42 -26.37
N LEU A 526 -6.62 13.87 -26.83
CA LEU A 526 -5.92 13.38 -28.00
C LEU A 526 -4.55 12.78 -27.64
N GLU A 527 -3.88 12.19 -28.64
CA GLU A 527 -2.56 11.59 -28.46
C GLU A 527 -2.50 10.63 -27.26
N ALA A 528 -3.52 9.78 -27.12
CA ALA A 528 -3.69 8.85 -26.00
C ALA A 528 -3.71 9.52 -24.60
N GLY A 529 -4.10 10.79 -24.54
CA GLY A 529 -4.16 11.60 -23.32
C GLY A 529 -3.00 12.57 -23.14
N ALA A 530 -2.05 12.61 -24.06
CA ALA A 530 -0.93 13.55 -23.98
C ALA A 530 -1.30 14.98 -24.46
N ASP A 531 -2.42 15.15 -25.14
CA ASP A 531 -2.88 16.45 -25.63
C ASP A 531 -4.35 16.69 -25.23
N LEU A 532 -4.58 17.71 -24.42
CA LEU A 532 -5.90 18.14 -23.95
C LEU A 532 -6.20 19.52 -24.53
N ARG A 533 -7.33 19.62 -25.23
CA ARG A 533 -7.75 20.87 -25.93
C ARG A 533 -9.21 21.17 -25.68
N PHE A 534 -9.58 22.46 -25.83
CA PHE A 534 -10.92 22.95 -25.56
C PHE A 534 -11.55 23.68 -26.77
N GLY A 535 -12.85 23.45 -26.91
CA GLY A 535 -13.70 24.08 -27.88
C GLY A 535 -13.44 23.65 -29.32
N PRO A 536 -14.21 24.20 -30.26
CA PRO A 536 -14.12 23.87 -31.69
C PRO A 536 -12.75 24.18 -32.30
N GLU A 537 -12.14 25.28 -31.87
CA GLU A 537 -10.83 25.73 -32.32
C GLU A 537 -9.66 24.89 -31.76
N GLY A 538 -9.94 23.98 -30.84
CA GLY A 538 -8.95 23.10 -30.24
C GLY A 538 -7.85 23.85 -29.49
N ARG A 539 -8.20 24.82 -28.64
CA ARG A 539 -7.22 25.55 -27.82
C ARG A 539 -6.56 24.59 -26.84
N PRO A 540 -5.21 24.45 -26.84
CA PRO A 540 -4.52 23.54 -25.93
C PRO A 540 -4.67 23.99 -24.48
N ASP A 541 -4.67 23.04 -23.54
CA ASP A 541 -4.60 23.31 -22.11
C ASP A 541 -3.13 23.38 -21.63
N PRO A 542 -2.61 24.58 -21.36
CA PRO A 542 -1.23 24.71 -20.88
C PRO A 542 -1.01 24.10 -19.50
N SER A 543 -2.06 24.06 -18.66
CA SER A 543 -1.97 23.47 -17.31
C SER A 543 -1.82 21.96 -17.37
N TRP A 544 -2.47 21.30 -18.32
CA TRP A 544 -2.30 19.88 -18.59
C TRP A 544 -0.91 19.60 -19.16
N GLN A 545 -0.47 20.35 -20.16
CA GLN A 545 0.87 20.18 -20.73
C GLN A 545 1.97 20.32 -19.68
N GLN A 546 1.88 21.33 -18.83
CA GLN A 546 2.82 21.52 -17.73
C GLN A 546 2.76 20.35 -16.72
N HIS A 547 1.57 19.84 -16.43
CA HIS A 547 1.39 18.71 -15.50
C HIS A 547 2.07 17.43 -16.00
N ILE A 548 1.89 17.08 -17.27
CA ILE A 548 2.42 15.84 -17.84
C ILE A 548 3.90 15.94 -18.21
N ALA A 549 4.41 17.13 -18.49
CA ALA A 549 5.82 17.33 -18.89
C ALA A 549 6.80 17.12 -17.71
N GLN A 550 6.31 17.07 -16.46
CA GLN A 550 7.17 16.87 -15.30
C GLN A 550 7.85 15.50 -15.34
N GLY A 551 9.18 15.49 -15.28
CA GLY A 551 9.99 14.27 -15.37
C GLY A 551 10.08 13.64 -16.76
N TRP A 552 9.40 14.20 -17.76
CA TRP A 552 9.45 13.70 -19.12
C TRP A 552 10.76 14.08 -19.83
N GLN A 553 11.44 13.10 -20.40
CA GLN A 553 12.75 13.27 -21.07
C GLN A 553 12.72 12.56 -22.42
N ARG A 554 12.03 13.16 -23.40
CA ARG A 554 11.81 12.59 -24.74
C ARG A 554 13.07 12.01 -25.36
N GLN A 555 14.16 12.79 -25.44
CA GLN A 555 15.41 12.36 -26.07
C GLN A 555 16.03 11.12 -25.39
N LYS A 556 15.96 11.06 -24.05
CA LYS A 556 16.45 9.88 -23.34
C LYS A 556 15.57 8.65 -23.56
N VAL A 557 14.25 8.84 -23.72
CA VAL A 557 13.34 7.73 -24.08
C VAL A 557 13.74 7.17 -25.44
N GLU A 558 13.95 8.01 -26.44
CA GLU A 558 14.38 7.61 -27.78
C GLU A 558 15.73 6.84 -27.72
N GLN A 559 16.74 7.40 -27.04
CA GLN A 559 18.06 6.78 -26.86
C GLN A 559 18.00 5.42 -26.15
N VAL A 560 17.21 5.31 -25.09
CA VAL A 560 17.09 4.08 -24.30
C VAL A 560 16.40 2.96 -25.06
N LEU A 561 15.49 3.31 -25.95
CA LEU A 561 14.73 2.35 -26.76
C LEU A 561 15.43 2.03 -28.10
N GLU A 562 16.45 2.78 -28.47
CA GLU A 562 17.26 2.50 -29.65
C GLU A 562 17.96 1.13 -29.50
N GLY A 563 17.93 0.34 -30.57
CA GLY A 563 18.58 -0.97 -30.59
C GLY A 563 17.89 -2.09 -29.80
N LEU A 564 16.66 -1.87 -29.30
CA LEU A 564 15.87 -2.97 -28.72
C LEU A 564 15.45 -3.99 -29.79
N SER A 565 15.41 -5.27 -29.40
CA SER A 565 14.84 -6.35 -30.21
C SER A 565 13.48 -6.78 -29.62
N PRO A 566 12.39 -6.83 -30.41
CA PRO A 566 12.32 -6.53 -31.85
C PRO A 566 12.60 -5.05 -32.14
N ARG A 567 13.09 -4.77 -33.35
CA ARG A 567 13.44 -3.41 -33.75
C ARG A 567 12.20 -2.49 -33.72
N LEU A 568 12.36 -1.37 -33.01
CA LEU A 568 11.39 -0.30 -32.94
C LEU A 568 11.77 0.78 -33.97
N THR A 569 10.87 1.10 -34.87
CA THR A 569 11.05 2.15 -35.87
C THR A 569 10.16 3.33 -35.53
N LEU A 570 10.74 4.54 -35.42
CA LEU A 570 9.98 5.77 -35.19
C LEU A 570 8.92 5.96 -36.28
N GLN A 571 7.69 6.25 -35.91
CA GLN A 571 6.64 6.62 -36.84
C GLN A 571 6.93 8.00 -37.46
N PRO A 572 6.28 8.34 -38.61
CA PRO A 572 6.39 9.65 -39.23
C PRO A 572 6.11 10.82 -38.28
N ALA A 573 6.71 11.98 -38.53
CA ALA A 573 6.63 13.16 -37.67
C ALA A 573 5.18 13.58 -37.32
N MET A 574 4.24 13.34 -38.23
CA MET A 574 2.82 13.63 -38.00
C MET A 574 2.17 12.81 -36.87
N ASN A 575 2.76 11.69 -36.49
CA ASN A 575 2.32 10.81 -35.38
C ASN A 575 3.10 11.04 -34.10
N GLN A 576 4.08 11.93 -34.09
CA GLN A 576 4.86 12.31 -32.95
C GLN A 576 4.29 13.54 -32.25
N GLY A 577 4.45 13.62 -30.92
CA GLY A 577 4.05 14.78 -30.12
C GLY A 577 5.17 15.23 -29.17
N SER A 578 5.07 16.40 -28.57
CA SER A 578 6.04 16.87 -27.56
C SER A 578 6.11 15.93 -26.35
N CYS A 579 4.97 15.38 -25.97
CA CYS A 579 4.79 14.43 -24.86
C CYS A 579 4.39 13.03 -25.34
N LYS A 580 4.77 12.64 -26.56
CA LYS A 580 4.48 11.34 -27.15
C LYS A 580 5.60 10.92 -28.09
N VAL A 581 6.07 9.69 -27.96
CA VAL A 581 6.99 9.02 -28.90
C VAL A 581 6.30 7.77 -29.42
N SER A 582 6.06 7.72 -30.73
CA SER A 582 5.35 6.60 -31.38
C SER A 582 6.29 5.79 -32.22
N TYR A 583 6.22 4.46 -32.07
CA TYR A 583 7.00 3.48 -32.82
C TYR A 583 6.10 2.49 -33.54
N THR A 584 6.63 1.92 -34.61
CA THR A 584 6.12 0.71 -35.25
C THR A 584 7.06 -0.45 -34.95
N LEU A 585 6.52 -1.60 -34.59
CA LEU A 585 7.31 -2.83 -34.39
C LEU A 585 7.58 -3.49 -35.75
N GLU A 586 8.79 -4.01 -35.92
CA GLU A 586 9.17 -4.80 -37.10
C GLU A 586 8.38 -6.11 -37.19
N ALA A 587 8.07 -6.72 -36.04
CA ALA A 587 7.23 -7.91 -35.93
C ALA A 587 6.45 -7.90 -34.60
N PRO A 588 5.18 -8.41 -34.58
CA PRO A 588 4.46 -8.61 -33.34
C PRO A 588 5.20 -9.62 -32.47
N THR A 589 5.63 -9.23 -31.29
CA THR A 589 6.41 -10.07 -30.39
C THR A 589 5.75 -10.11 -29.01
N ALA A 590 5.50 -11.32 -28.51
CA ALA A 590 5.00 -11.48 -27.14
C ALA A 590 6.01 -10.91 -26.13
N GLY A 591 5.52 -10.19 -25.13
CA GLY A 591 6.36 -9.63 -24.05
C GLY A 591 7.09 -8.34 -24.38
N VAL A 592 6.99 -7.80 -25.61
CA VAL A 592 7.68 -6.54 -25.99
C VAL A 592 7.29 -5.37 -25.08
N LEU A 593 6.03 -5.27 -24.70
CA LEU A 593 5.55 -4.20 -23.81
C LEU A 593 6.23 -4.25 -22.44
N GLU A 594 6.37 -5.45 -21.88
CA GLU A 594 7.03 -5.60 -20.57
C GLU A 594 8.54 -5.34 -20.67
N MET A 595 9.17 -5.76 -21.74
CA MET A 595 10.58 -5.45 -22.01
C MET A 595 10.83 -3.94 -22.12
N VAL A 596 9.97 -3.21 -22.83
CA VAL A 596 10.06 -1.76 -22.94
C VAL A 596 9.86 -1.11 -21.56
N ARG A 597 8.84 -1.53 -20.81
CA ARG A 597 8.58 -1.04 -19.44
C ARG A 597 9.76 -1.29 -18.51
N GLN A 598 10.35 -2.49 -18.57
CA GLN A 598 11.53 -2.82 -17.78
C GLN A 598 12.72 -1.93 -18.14
N ARG A 599 12.94 -1.71 -19.44
CA ARG A 599 14.04 -0.86 -19.92
C ARG A 599 13.88 0.59 -19.45
N LEU A 600 12.69 1.16 -19.57
CA LEU A 600 12.37 2.51 -19.07
C LEU A 600 12.59 2.61 -17.54
N ARG A 601 12.16 1.59 -16.77
CA ARG A 601 12.37 1.52 -15.33
C ARG A 601 13.87 1.45 -14.95
N GLN A 602 14.65 0.62 -15.64
CA GLN A 602 16.11 0.50 -15.40
C GLN A 602 16.85 1.84 -15.57
N HIS A 603 16.39 2.66 -16.51
CA HIS A 603 16.95 3.99 -16.77
C HIS A 603 16.25 5.11 -15.98
N ARG A 604 15.40 4.77 -15.00
CA ARG A 604 14.66 5.70 -14.12
C ARG A 604 13.85 6.75 -14.91
N LEU A 605 13.35 6.40 -16.08
CA LEU A 605 12.53 7.31 -16.89
C LEU A 605 11.07 7.31 -16.42
N GLU A 606 10.49 8.49 -16.22
CA GLU A 606 9.08 8.68 -15.88
C GLU A 606 8.20 8.59 -17.14
N ALA A 607 8.14 7.38 -17.68
CA ALA A 607 7.44 7.08 -18.91
C ALA A 607 6.57 5.82 -18.77
N ARG A 608 5.47 5.81 -19.50
CA ARG A 608 4.57 4.67 -19.65
C ARG A 608 4.51 4.25 -21.12
N ALA A 609 4.34 2.96 -21.37
CA ALA A 609 4.27 2.41 -22.72
C ALA A 609 2.93 1.72 -22.94
N HIS A 610 2.34 1.93 -24.10
CA HIS A 610 1.10 1.32 -24.57
C HIS A 610 1.31 0.68 -25.93
N LEU A 611 0.81 -0.55 -26.10
CA LEU A 611 0.87 -1.29 -27.35
C LEU A 611 -0.55 -1.35 -27.95
N PHE A 612 -0.65 -0.99 -29.24
CA PHE A 612 -1.91 -0.99 -30.00
C PHE A 612 -1.80 -1.95 -31.18
N HIS A 613 -2.83 -2.76 -31.38
CA HIS A 613 -2.94 -3.69 -32.51
C HIS A 613 -1.71 -4.59 -32.72
N HIS A 614 -0.93 -4.85 -31.66
CA HIS A 614 0.33 -5.60 -31.66
C HIS A 614 1.47 -5.01 -32.52
N TRP A 615 1.27 -3.88 -33.20
CA TRP A 615 2.23 -3.26 -34.11
C TRP A 615 2.69 -1.87 -33.71
N PHE A 616 1.89 -1.13 -32.94
CA PHE A 616 2.15 0.24 -32.61
C PHE A 616 2.42 0.43 -31.13
N LEU A 617 3.55 1.04 -30.82
CA LEU A 617 3.95 1.32 -29.45
C LEU A 617 4.00 2.83 -29.24
N ASP A 618 3.21 3.34 -28.31
CA ASP A 618 3.28 4.73 -27.85
C ASP A 618 3.95 4.78 -26.48
N VAL A 619 4.92 5.69 -26.35
CA VAL A 619 5.57 6.01 -25.06
C VAL A 619 5.20 7.43 -24.68
N LEU A 620 4.63 7.58 -23.49
CA LEU A 620 4.05 8.82 -22.95
C LEU A 620 4.70 9.15 -21.62
N PRO A 621 4.62 10.41 -21.14
CA PRO A 621 4.92 10.72 -19.74
C PRO A 621 4.11 9.83 -18.79
N MET A 622 4.66 9.49 -17.62
CA MET A 622 3.99 8.66 -16.62
C MET A 622 2.63 9.22 -16.20
N ARG A 623 2.47 10.54 -16.24
CA ARG A 623 1.25 11.28 -15.84
C ARG A 623 0.25 11.46 -16.96
N ALA A 624 0.58 11.05 -18.19
CA ALA A 624 -0.30 11.21 -19.35
C ALA A 624 -1.12 9.95 -19.60
N SER A 625 -2.44 10.05 -19.51
CA SER A 625 -3.40 9.07 -19.98
C SER A 625 -4.74 9.73 -20.27
N LYS A 626 -5.58 9.11 -21.10
CA LYS A 626 -6.96 9.58 -21.32
C LYS A 626 -7.70 9.70 -19.97
N ALA A 627 -7.54 8.73 -19.08
CA ALA A 627 -8.19 8.71 -17.77
C ALA A 627 -7.73 9.84 -16.84
N ASP A 628 -6.41 10.12 -16.79
CA ASP A 628 -5.89 11.23 -15.98
C ASP A 628 -6.25 12.59 -16.57
N ALA A 629 -6.32 12.72 -17.92
CA ALA A 629 -6.81 13.92 -18.57
C ALA A 629 -8.28 14.23 -18.23
N ILE A 630 -9.16 13.21 -18.18
CA ILE A 630 -10.55 13.36 -17.73
C ILE A 630 -10.62 13.83 -16.28
N ARG A 631 -9.83 13.23 -15.38
CA ARG A 631 -9.80 13.62 -13.98
C ARG A 631 -9.29 15.03 -13.77
N HIS A 632 -8.25 15.42 -14.50
CA HIS A 632 -7.73 16.78 -14.50
C HIS A 632 -8.80 17.80 -14.97
N LEU A 633 -9.46 17.49 -16.07
CA LEU A 633 -10.58 18.27 -16.60
C LEU A 633 -11.70 18.44 -15.58
N CYS A 634 -12.20 17.34 -15.03
CA CYS A 634 -13.29 17.32 -14.06
C CYS A 634 -12.95 18.11 -12.79
N LEU A 635 -11.72 17.97 -12.28
CA LEU A 635 -11.25 18.74 -11.14
C LEU A 635 -11.22 20.26 -11.41
N ASN A 636 -10.77 20.66 -12.60
CA ASN A 636 -10.70 22.08 -12.99
C ASN A 636 -12.09 22.67 -13.26
N TRP A 637 -13.01 21.87 -13.79
CA TRP A 637 -14.37 22.31 -14.11
C TRP A 637 -15.35 22.20 -12.93
N GLY A 638 -14.95 21.52 -11.83
CA GLY A 638 -15.85 21.18 -10.72
C GLY A 638 -16.96 20.19 -11.13
N LEU A 639 -16.74 19.42 -12.21
CA LEU A 639 -17.68 18.42 -12.70
C LEU A 639 -17.46 17.08 -11.98
N PRO A 640 -18.48 16.53 -11.27
CA PRO A 640 -18.36 15.24 -10.66
C PRO A 640 -18.11 14.12 -11.68
N LEU A 641 -17.21 13.19 -11.38
CA LEU A 641 -16.86 12.09 -12.30
C LEU A 641 -18.04 11.16 -12.63
N ASP A 642 -19.01 11.02 -11.74
CA ASP A 642 -20.23 10.26 -11.99
C ASP A 642 -21.22 10.95 -12.96
N GLN A 643 -20.95 12.21 -13.33
CA GLN A 643 -21.62 12.95 -14.38
C GLN A 643 -20.87 12.85 -15.73
N VAL A 644 -19.86 11.98 -15.82
CA VAL A 644 -19.11 11.73 -17.05
C VAL A 644 -19.38 10.30 -17.54
N LEU A 645 -19.86 10.18 -18.78
CA LEU A 645 -20.01 8.90 -19.47
C LEU A 645 -18.91 8.76 -20.51
N VAL A 646 -18.10 7.71 -20.37
CA VAL A 646 -16.96 7.45 -21.27
C VAL A 646 -17.27 6.22 -22.14
N VAL A 647 -17.11 6.38 -23.43
CA VAL A 647 -17.25 5.27 -24.39
C VAL A 647 -15.87 4.72 -24.72
N ALA A 648 -15.68 3.41 -24.47
CA ALA A 648 -14.42 2.69 -24.58
C ALA A 648 -14.56 1.51 -25.55
N ALA A 649 -13.49 1.18 -26.28
CA ALA A 649 -13.50 0.04 -27.19
C ALA A 649 -12.17 -0.70 -27.27
N GLN A 650 -11.04 -0.08 -26.92
CA GLN A 650 -9.72 -0.68 -27.09
C GLN A 650 -9.12 -1.11 -25.75
N GLN A 651 -8.15 -2.03 -25.77
CA GLN A 651 -7.42 -2.48 -24.59
C GLN A 651 -6.86 -1.32 -23.74
N GLY A 652 -6.33 -0.29 -24.38
CA GLY A 652 -5.81 0.92 -23.72
C GLY A 652 -6.84 1.73 -22.95
N ASP A 653 -8.13 1.51 -23.21
CA ASP A 653 -9.24 2.22 -22.57
C ASP A 653 -9.67 1.61 -21.22
N ALA A 654 -9.11 0.48 -20.81
CA ALA A 654 -9.47 -0.16 -19.54
C ALA A 654 -9.30 0.78 -18.32
N GLU A 655 -8.33 1.71 -18.36
CA GLU A 655 -8.13 2.72 -17.31
C GLU A 655 -9.29 3.72 -17.22
N LEU A 656 -9.97 4.02 -18.33
CA LEU A 656 -11.14 4.90 -18.37
C LEU A 656 -12.32 4.32 -17.56
N LEU A 657 -12.39 3.00 -17.50
CA LEU A 657 -13.47 2.23 -16.88
C LEU A 657 -13.17 1.85 -15.41
N ASN A 658 -12.02 2.25 -14.89
CA ASN A 658 -11.53 1.87 -13.56
C ASN A 658 -11.87 2.85 -12.44
N GLY A 659 -12.51 3.98 -12.73
CA GLY A 659 -12.76 5.05 -11.77
C GLY A 659 -14.23 5.24 -11.42
N SER A 660 -14.54 6.46 -11.02
CA SER A 660 -15.90 6.89 -10.64
C SER A 660 -16.79 7.27 -11.82
N SER A 661 -16.23 7.44 -13.02
CA SER A 661 -16.98 7.72 -14.24
C SER A 661 -17.89 6.56 -14.66
N LEU A 662 -18.96 6.87 -15.38
CA LEU A 662 -19.79 5.87 -16.02
C LEU A 662 -19.08 5.34 -17.26
N GLY A 663 -19.09 4.04 -17.46
CA GLY A 663 -18.41 3.37 -18.57
C GLY A 663 -19.37 2.70 -19.52
N LEU A 664 -19.17 2.92 -20.81
CA LEU A 664 -19.86 2.24 -21.89
C LEU A 664 -18.82 1.53 -22.76
N VAL A 665 -18.89 0.21 -22.84
CA VAL A 665 -18.04 -0.57 -23.75
C VAL A 665 -18.81 -0.83 -25.04
N ALA A 666 -18.23 -0.43 -26.17
CA ALA A 666 -18.82 -0.64 -27.50
C ALA A 666 -18.98 -2.12 -27.83
N ALA A 667 -19.92 -2.47 -28.72
CA ALA A 667 -20.13 -3.86 -29.12
C ALA A 667 -18.89 -4.45 -29.81
N GLU A 668 -18.18 -3.65 -30.60
CA GLU A 668 -16.95 -4.03 -31.31
C GLU A 668 -15.69 -3.74 -30.47
N HIS A 669 -15.67 -4.19 -29.23
CA HIS A 669 -14.55 -3.95 -28.32
C HIS A 669 -13.49 -5.05 -28.36
N ASP A 670 -12.30 -4.69 -27.89
CA ASP A 670 -11.22 -5.65 -27.62
C ASP A 670 -11.62 -6.58 -26.47
N HIS A 671 -11.46 -7.90 -26.66
CA HIS A 671 -11.83 -8.94 -25.69
C HIS A 671 -11.15 -8.79 -24.31
N SER A 672 -10.03 -8.08 -24.23
CA SER A 672 -9.41 -7.78 -22.94
C SER A 672 -10.30 -6.96 -22.01
N LEU A 673 -11.30 -6.23 -22.53
CA LEU A 673 -12.29 -5.48 -21.75
C LEU A 673 -13.37 -6.38 -21.13
N ASP A 674 -13.56 -7.62 -21.58
CA ASP A 674 -14.59 -8.54 -21.06
C ASP A 674 -14.45 -8.81 -19.54
N GLN A 675 -13.25 -8.74 -19.02
CA GLN A 675 -13.00 -8.82 -17.57
C GLN A 675 -13.74 -7.75 -16.74
N LEU A 676 -14.18 -6.66 -17.37
CA LEU A 676 -14.88 -5.54 -16.74
C LEU A 676 -16.40 -5.71 -16.71
N ARG A 677 -16.98 -6.78 -17.32
CA ARG A 677 -18.44 -7.04 -17.35
C ARG A 677 -19.11 -7.11 -15.98
N ARG A 678 -18.35 -7.41 -14.93
CA ARG A 678 -18.87 -7.50 -13.56
C ARG A 678 -18.82 -6.18 -12.79
N ARG A 679 -18.37 -5.09 -13.41
CA ARG A 679 -18.28 -3.78 -12.75
C ARG A 679 -19.64 -3.08 -12.78
N PRO A 680 -20.13 -2.55 -11.64
CA PRO A 680 -21.47 -1.95 -11.56
C PRO A 680 -21.69 -0.73 -12.42
N LYS A 681 -20.59 0.01 -12.72
CA LYS A 681 -20.63 1.27 -13.51
C LYS A 681 -20.22 1.07 -14.97
N VAL A 682 -20.14 -0.17 -15.45
CA VAL A 682 -19.71 -0.48 -16.81
C VAL A 682 -20.81 -1.26 -17.52
N PHE A 683 -21.39 -0.64 -18.53
CA PHE A 683 -22.39 -1.24 -19.41
C PHE A 683 -21.73 -1.68 -20.72
N PHE A 684 -22.08 -2.88 -21.21
CA PHE A 684 -21.62 -3.42 -22.49
C PHE A 684 -22.74 -3.32 -23.51
N ALA A 685 -22.53 -2.52 -24.55
CA ALA A 685 -23.48 -2.40 -25.64
C ALA A 685 -23.64 -3.72 -26.40
N SER A 686 -24.85 -3.98 -26.86
CA SER A 686 -25.18 -5.13 -27.69
C SER A 686 -25.24 -4.74 -29.18
N ARG A 687 -25.49 -3.48 -29.48
CA ARG A 687 -25.61 -2.94 -30.83
C ARG A 687 -24.35 -2.20 -31.27
N PRO A 688 -23.99 -2.26 -32.56
CA PRO A 688 -22.76 -1.68 -33.03
C PRO A 688 -22.83 -0.13 -33.12
N GLN A 689 -21.64 0.51 -33.03
CA GLN A 689 -21.37 1.92 -33.33
C GLN A 689 -22.34 2.89 -32.61
N ALA A 690 -22.94 3.87 -33.32
CA ALA A 690 -23.82 4.87 -32.74
C ALA A 690 -25.06 4.26 -32.04
N TRP A 691 -25.55 3.09 -32.46
CA TRP A 691 -26.61 2.39 -31.76
C TRP A 691 -26.17 1.90 -30.37
N GLY A 692 -24.94 1.45 -30.23
CA GLY A 692 -24.39 1.07 -28.92
C GLY A 692 -24.26 2.27 -27.99
N VAL A 693 -23.87 3.43 -28.53
CA VAL A 693 -23.84 4.69 -27.75
C VAL A 693 -25.23 5.04 -27.23
N LEU A 694 -26.26 4.93 -28.08
CA LEU A 694 -27.65 5.18 -27.71
C LEU A 694 -28.13 4.20 -26.62
N GLU A 695 -27.79 2.91 -26.71
CA GLU A 695 -28.08 1.95 -25.64
C GLU A 695 -27.49 2.38 -24.29
N GLY A 696 -26.23 2.84 -24.28
CA GLY A 696 -25.58 3.33 -23.07
C GLY A 696 -26.23 4.58 -22.49
N LEU A 697 -26.59 5.53 -23.36
CA LEU A 697 -27.32 6.74 -22.94
C LEU A 697 -28.68 6.41 -22.31
N ASP A 698 -29.41 5.42 -22.86
CA ASP A 698 -30.69 4.96 -22.34
C ASP A 698 -30.48 4.18 -21.02
N HIS A 699 -29.49 3.31 -20.94
CA HIS A 699 -29.18 2.53 -19.74
C HIS A 699 -28.92 3.42 -18.53
N TYR A 700 -28.10 4.45 -18.69
CA TYR A 700 -27.77 5.37 -17.62
C TYR A 700 -28.78 6.52 -17.46
N ARG A 701 -29.77 6.60 -18.33
CA ARG A 701 -30.67 7.78 -18.42
C ARG A 701 -29.85 9.08 -18.46
N PHE A 702 -28.80 9.05 -19.28
CA PHE A 702 -27.75 10.05 -19.23
C PHE A 702 -28.19 11.40 -19.82
N LEU A 703 -29.08 11.41 -20.80
CA LEU A 703 -29.68 12.65 -21.34
C LEU A 703 -31.00 12.98 -20.62
N THR A 704 -31.27 14.28 -20.47
CA THR A 704 -32.59 14.72 -20.00
C THR A 704 -33.63 14.45 -21.12
N ARG A 705 -34.81 13.95 -20.72
CA ARG A 705 -35.91 13.70 -21.63
C ARG A 705 -36.46 15.00 -22.19
#